data_f3a443a4fbe0cf98bb7e95322b1c62a3
#
_entry.id   f3a443a4fbe0cf98bb7e95322b1c62a3
#
_cell.length_a   1.000
_cell.length_b   1.000
_cell.length_c   1.000
_cell.angle_alpha   90.00
_cell.angle_beta   90.00
_cell.angle_gamma   90.00
#
_symmetry.space_group_name_H-M   'P 1'
#
loop_
_entity.id
_entity.type
_entity.pdbx_description
1 polymer ?
#
loop_
_entity_poly.entity_id
_entity_poly.type
_entity_poly.pdbx_seq_one_letter_code
_entity_poly.pdbx_strand_id
1 'polypeptide(L)'
;MTTASKPRPVIVHGESHSYPVLPLRDIVVFPHMIVPLFVGREKSIKALEEVMKNDALIFLATQKNASDDDPAPDSIYEIGTLASVLQLLKLPDGTVKVLVEGLERAKAGKYSDRADFYEAEAEALADVDAKSVEAEALSRSVVSDFESYVKLNKKISAEVVGVVQQITDFAKLADTVASHLAVKISDRQTILETLSVSQRLEKVMGMMESEISVLQVEKKIRSRVKRQMEKTQREYYLNEQMKAIQKELGDDEGRDELADLEEKIAKTKLSKEAREKATHELKKLRQMSPMSAEATVVRNYLDWLLSIPWGKKSKVKKDLVAAQEVLDSDHYGLEKVKDRIVEYLAVQSRANKLTGPILCLVGPPGVGKTSLGKSIAKATGREFVRVSLGGVRDEAEIRGHRRTYIGSMPGKIIQSMRKAKTSNPLFLLDEIDKMGADFRGDPSSALLEVLDPEQNATFADHYLEVDYDLSNVMFITTANTLNIPGPLMDRMEIIRIAGYTENEKVEIARKHLLPNAISKHGLNAKEFSLDEEALSFLIRRYTREAGVRNLERELSTLARKAVKEIMISKKKSVKVTPAVVEEFLGVPKYRYGEIESDDQVGVVTGLAWTDVGGELLTIESVMMPGKGRMTVTGNLRDVMKESISAAASYVRSRAINYGIEPPLFERRDIHVHVPEGATPKDGPSAGVAMTTSIVSVLTGIPIRHDVAMTGEITLRGRVLPIGGLKEKLLAAARGGIKTVFIPEDNAKDLTEISDAIKGGMEIIPVARMDEVLAKALVRVPTPIVWEEDVKALAKPDAADEAPGGLTAH
;
A
#
# COMPACT_ATOMS: atom_id res chain seq x y z
N MET A 1 48.62 -12.01 -38.73
CA MET A 1 47.84 -13.13 -39.31
C MET A 1 46.42 -12.71 -39.37
N THR A 2 45.96 -12.30 -40.52
CA THR A 2 44.56 -11.94 -40.82
C THR A 2 43.74 -13.22 -40.85
N THR A 3 42.96 -13.44 -39.82
CA THR A 3 41.93 -14.51 -39.79
C THR A 3 40.85 -14.15 -40.79
N ALA A 4 40.70 -14.92 -41.85
CA ALA A 4 39.60 -14.84 -42.78
C ALA A 4 38.29 -15.04 -42.01
N SER A 5 37.34 -14.09 -42.12
CA SER A 5 35.99 -14.25 -41.57
C SER A 5 35.29 -15.41 -42.28
N LYS A 6 34.91 -16.42 -41.52
CA LYS A 6 34.03 -17.50 -42.02
C LYS A 6 32.71 -16.92 -42.53
N PRO A 7 32.09 -17.50 -43.57
CA PRO A 7 30.80 -17.05 -44.05
C PRO A 7 29.75 -17.22 -42.97
N ARG A 8 28.98 -16.16 -42.67
CA ARG A 8 27.86 -16.20 -41.69
C ARG A 8 26.77 -17.14 -42.25
N PRO A 9 26.17 -17.98 -41.41
CA PRO A 9 25.04 -18.79 -41.82
C PRO A 9 23.88 -17.88 -42.32
N VAL A 10 23.30 -18.21 -43.45
CA VAL A 10 22.20 -17.42 -44.06
C VAL A 10 20.92 -17.75 -43.30
N ILE A 11 20.34 -16.75 -42.66
CA ILE A 11 19.02 -16.86 -42.00
C ILE A 11 17.94 -16.60 -43.04
N VAL A 12 16.99 -17.56 -43.19
CA VAL A 12 15.88 -17.43 -44.17
C VAL A 12 14.63 -17.10 -43.36
N HIS A 13 14.02 -15.93 -43.63
CA HIS A 13 12.76 -15.53 -42.99
C HIS A 13 11.58 -16.39 -43.48
N GLY A 14 10.70 -16.78 -42.56
CA GLY A 14 9.50 -17.57 -42.86
C GLY A 14 9.70 -19.07 -42.90
N GLU A 15 10.90 -19.57 -42.59
CA GLU A 15 11.18 -20.99 -42.43
C GLU A 15 11.50 -21.32 -40.98
N SER A 16 10.87 -22.35 -40.42
CA SER A 16 11.17 -22.85 -39.07
C SER A 16 12.31 -23.85 -39.13
N HIS A 17 13.34 -23.58 -38.34
CA HIS A 17 14.47 -24.48 -38.14
C HIS A 17 14.63 -24.84 -36.68
N SER A 18 15.22 -26.02 -36.41
CA SER A 18 15.49 -26.46 -35.06
C SER A 18 16.80 -25.88 -34.56
N TYR A 19 16.77 -25.17 -33.40
CA TYR A 19 17.93 -24.55 -32.79
C TYR A 19 18.08 -25.00 -31.33
N PRO A 20 19.32 -25.28 -30.86
CA PRO A 20 19.58 -25.39 -29.43
C PRO A 20 19.20 -24.09 -28.68
N VAL A 21 18.55 -24.20 -27.54
CA VAL A 21 18.05 -23.08 -26.74
C VAL A 21 18.93 -22.86 -25.53
N LEU A 22 19.32 -21.62 -25.28
CA LEU A 22 19.99 -21.20 -24.06
C LEU A 22 19.05 -20.29 -23.22
N PRO A 23 18.44 -20.82 -22.14
CA PRO A 23 17.63 -20.01 -21.25
C PRO A 23 18.49 -19.04 -20.42
N LEU A 24 18.21 -17.74 -20.54
CA LEU A 24 18.92 -16.66 -19.86
C LEU A 24 18.14 -16.21 -18.60
N ARG A 25 18.84 -16.01 -17.47
CA ARG A 25 18.21 -15.68 -16.18
C ARG A 25 17.86 -14.21 -16.03
N ASP A 26 18.83 -13.35 -16.31
CA ASP A 26 18.85 -11.95 -15.90
C ASP A 26 19.21 -10.97 -17.02
N ILE A 27 19.28 -11.44 -18.26
CA ILE A 27 19.62 -10.63 -19.42
C ILE A 27 18.70 -10.92 -20.60
N VAL A 28 18.34 -9.87 -21.32
CA VAL A 28 17.71 -9.93 -22.64
C VAL A 28 18.77 -9.56 -23.68
N VAL A 29 19.01 -10.42 -24.65
CA VAL A 29 19.99 -10.17 -25.72
C VAL A 29 19.23 -9.65 -26.94
N PHE A 30 19.62 -8.47 -27.41
CA PHE A 30 19.07 -7.86 -28.61
C PHE A 30 19.91 -8.21 -29.87
N PRO A 31 19.35 -8.13 -31.07
CA PRO A 31 20.12 -8.16 -32.31
C PRO A 31 21.29 -7.18 -32.29
N HIS A 32 22.41 -7.56 -32.90
CA HIS A 32 23.67 -6.79 -32.94
C HIS A 32 24.36 -6.54 -31.58
N MET A 33 23.89 -7.16 -30.52
CA MET A 33 24.50 -7.07 -29.18
C MET A 33 25.55 -8.16 -29.03
N ILE A 34 26.78 -7.77 -28.63
CA ILE A 34 27.84 -8.70 -28.27
C ILE A 34 27.95 -8.76 -26.76
N VAL A 35 27.70 -9.93 -26.16
CA VAL A 35 27.66 -10.07 -24.72
C VAL A 35 28.38 -11.31 -24.22
N PRO A 36 29.19 -11.22 -23.17
CA PRO A 36 29.77 -12.36 -22.48
C PRO A 36 28.71 -12.95 -21.51
N LEU A 37 28.42 -14.25 -21.64
CA LEU A 37 27.55 -14.99 -20.76
C LEU A 37 28.35 -16.00 -19.94
N PHE A 38 27.94 -16.20 -18.68
CA PHE A 38 28.48 -17.25 -17.80
C PHE A 38 27.46 -18.34 -17.64
N VAL A 39 27.79 -19.54 -18.12
CA VAL A 39 26.86 -20.68 -18.20
C VAL A 39 27.36 -21.79 -17.31
N GLY A 40 26.57 -22.14 -16.29
CA GLY A 40 26.90 -23.20 -15.33
C GLY A 40 25.93 -24.40 -15.37
N ARG A 41 24.80 -24.31 -16.07
CA ARG A 41 23.82 -25.40 -16.16
C ARG A 41 24.28 -26.47 -17.14
N GLU A 42 24.20 -27.76 -16.76
CA GLU A 42 24.64 -28.88 -17.58
C GLU A 42 23.95 -28.91 -18.95
N LYS A 43 22.62 -28.75 -18.99
CA LYS A 43 21.85 -28.71 -20.24
C LYS A 43 22.29 -27.56 -21.15
N SER A 44 22.57 -26.40 -20.59
CA SER A 44 23.01 -25.22 -21.32
C SER A 44 24.43 -25.36 -21.86
N ILE A 45 25.32 -26.03 -21.12
CA ILE A 45 26.69 -26.34 -21.57
C ILE A 45 26.65 -27.33 -22.74
N LYS A 46 25.81 -28.37 -22.66
CA LYS A 46 25.63 -29.34 -23.76
C LYS A 46 25.08 -28.67 -25.02
N ALA A 47 24.11 -27.75 -24.88
CA ALA A 47 23.60 -26.97 -26.00
C ALA A 47 24.71 -26.17 -26.71
N LEU A 48 25.56 -25.50 -25.93
CA LEU A 48 26.72 -24.73 -26.47
C LEU A 48 27.76 -25.63 -27.15
N GLU A 49 28.01 -26.81 -26.57
CA GLU A 49 28.96 -27.80 -27.19
C GLU A 49 28.44 -28.34 -28.53
N GLU A 50 27.09 -28.53 -28.63
CA GLU A 50 26.48 -28.97 -29.89
C GLU A 50 26.57 -27.88 -30.98
N VAL A 51 26.29 -26.62 -30.59
CA VAL A 51 26.43 -25.46 -31.49
C VAL A 51 27.85 -25.32 -32.03
N MET A 52 28.86 -25.51 -31.15
CA MET A 52 30.27 -25.40 -31.54
C MET A 52 30.73 -26.53 -32.44
N LYS A 53 30.16 -27.73 -32.31
CA LYS A 53 30.52 -28.88 -33.21
C LYS A 53 30.01 -28.68 -34.63
N ASN A 54 28.79 -28.12 -34.75
CA ASN A 54 28.07 -28.00 -36.01
C ASN A 54 28.19 -26.62 -36.68
N ASP A 55 28.89 -25.69 -36.05
CA ASP A 55 28.98 -24.28 -36.46
C ASP A 55 27.59 -23.67 -36.68
N ALA A 56 26.64 -24.02 -35.81
CA ALA A 56 25.22 -23.69 -35.86
C ALA A 56 24.88 -22.40 -35.08
N LEU A 57 23.69 -21.87 -35.28
CA LEU A 57 23.14 -20.80 -34.46
C LEU A 57 22.55 -21.35 -33.16
N ILE A 58 22.51 -20.50 -32.13
CA ILE A 58 21.86 -20.78 -30.86
C ILE A 58 20.70 -19.82 -30.66
N PHE A 59 19.57 -20.29 -30.11
CA PHE A 59 18.45 -19.44 -29.75
C PHE A 59 18.56 -19.02 -28.30
N LEU A 60 18.70 -17.71 -28.07
CA LEU A 60 18.79 -17.09 -26.74
C LEU A 60 17.41 -16.59 -26.32
N ALA A 61 16.83 -17.16 -25.28
CA ALA A 61 15.54 -16.74 -24.76
C ALA A 61 15.61 -16.52 -23.26
N THR A 62 15.03 -15.41 -22.79
CA THR A 62 15.01 -15.04 -21.37
C THR A 62 13.93 -15.85 -20.64
N GLN A 63 14.21 -16.30 -19.43
CA GLN A 63 13.20 -16.96 -18.58
C GLN A 63 12.35 -15.93 -17.83
N LYS A 64 11.06 -16.27 -17.61
CA LYS A 64 10.10 -15.38 -16.92
C LYS A 64 10.40 -15.22 -15.43
N ASN A 65 10.96 -16.26 -14.82
CA ASN A 65 11.38 -16.25 -13.43
C ASN A 65 12.87 -16.60 -13.31
N ALA A 66 13.69 -15.66 -12.85
CA ALA A 66 15.14 -15.83 -12.72
C ALA A 66 15.57 -16.88 -11.67
N SER A 67 14.67 -17.27 -10.75
CA SER A 67 14.95 -18.22 -9.66
C SER A 67 14.93 -19.67 -10.10
N ASP A 68 14.37 -20.00 -11.29
CA ASP A 68 14.21 -21.36 -11.75
C ASP A 68 15.53 -21.92 -12.31
N ASP A 69 16.01 -23.00 -11.72
CA ASP A 69 17.24 -23.65 -12.18
C ASP A 69 17.04 -24.53 -13.41
N ASP A 70 15.88 -25.14 -13.59
CA ASP A 70 15.49 -25.96 -14.76
C ASP A 70 14.12 -25.48 -15.27
N PRO A 71 14.04 -24.34 -16.01
CA PRO A 71 12.78 -23.75 -16.41
C PRO A 71 12.04 -24.64 -17.40
N ALA A 72 10.75 -24.89 -17.14
CA ALA A 72 9.87 -25.53 -18.13
C ALA A 72 9.74 -24.62 -19.39
N PRO A 73 9.45 -25.17 -20.58
CA PRO A 73 9.26 -24.39 -21.80
C PRO A 73 8.30 -23.22 -21.66
N ASP A 74 7.21 -23.38 -20.92
CA ASP A 74 6.21 -22.33 -20.64
C ASP A 74 6.75 -21.19 -19.74
N SER A 75 7.83 -21.44 -19.01
CA SER A 75 8.52 -20.47 -18.16
C SER A 75 9.58 -19.64 -18.90
N ILE A 76 9.76 -19.88 -20.21
CA ILE A 76 10.66 -19.16 -21.11
C ILE A 76 9.82 -18.24 -21.99
N TYR A 77 10.36 -17.08 -22.36
CA TYR A 77 9.68 -16.19 -23.31
C TYR A 77 9.74 -16.78 -24.73
N GLU A 78 8.65 -16.67 -25.47
CA GLU A 78 8.54 -17.22 -26.83
C GLU A 78 9.43 -16.47 -27.84
N ILE A 79 9.59 -15.15 -27.66
CA ILE A 79 10.43 -14.32 -28.54
C ILE A 79 11.79 -14.14 -27.88
N GLY A 80 12.82 -14.51 -28.64
CA GLY A 80 14.22 -14.42 -28.29
C GLY A 80 15.07 -13.93 -29.48
N THR A 81 16.36 -14.20 -29.41
CA THR A 81 17.34 -13.78 -30.43
C THR A 81 18.15 -14.98 -30.91
N LEU A 82 18.21 -15.20 -32.21
CA LEU A 82 19.20 -16.08 -32.83
C LEU A 82 20.59 -15.45 -32.73
N ALA A 83 21.54 -16.21 -32.24
CA ALA A 83 22.88 -15.70 -31.99
C ALA A 83 23.94 -16.66 -32.52
N SER A 84 25.09 -16.08 -32.87
CA SER A 84 26.32 -16.85 -33.17
C SER A 84 27.23 -16.88 -31.95
N VAL A 85 27.92 -17.99 -31.75
CA VAL A 85 28.92 -18.15 -30.70
C VAL A 85 30.28 -17.72 -31.26
N LEU A 86 30.79 -16.57 -30.76
CA LEU A 86 32.07 -16.02 -31.18
C LEU A 86 33.25 -16.69 -30.50
N GLN A 87 33.14 -16.95 -29.21
CA GLN A 87 34.21 -17.56 -28.41
C GLN A 87 33.64 -18.34 -27.24
N LEU A 88 34.22 -19.48 -26.90
CA LEU A 88 33.88 -20.28 -25.76
C LEU A 88 35.12 -20.61 -24.93
N LEU A 89 35.08 -20.34 -23.62
CA LEU A 89 36.17 -20.60 -22.68
C LEU A 89 35.65 -21.40 -21.49
N LYS A 90 36.16 -22.61 -21.26
CA LYS A 90 35.86 -23.40 -20.05
C LYS A 90 36.71 -22.91 -18.88
N LEU A 91 36.07 -22.61 -17.77
CA LEU A 91 36.70 -22.14 -16.53
C LEU A 91 37.00 -23.34 -15.59
N PRO A 92 37.98 -23.20 -14.67
CA PRO A 92 38.37 -24.28 -13.76
C PRO A 92 37.27 -24.75 -12.79
N ASP A 93 36.27 -23.92 -12.53
CA ASP A 93 35.12 -24.19 -11.67
C ASP A 93 34.00 -24.98 -12.36
N GLY A 94 34.19 -25.37 -13.63
CA GLY A 94 33.20 -26.08 -14.44
C GLY A 94 32.24 -25.16 -15.18
N THR A 95 32.24 -23.85 -14.93
CA THR A 95 31.40 -22.89 -15.68
C THR A 95 32.01 -22.59 -17.06
N VAL A 96 31.18 -22.22 -18.02
CA VAL A 96 31.60 -21.85 -19.37
C VAL A 96 31.33 -20.38 -19.59
N LYS A 97 32.38 -19.63 -19.91
CA LYS A 97 32.27 -18.26 -20.40
C LYS A 97 32.13 -18.30 -21.92
N VAL A 98 31.01 -17.78 -22.42
CA VAL A 98 30.76 -17.74 -23.87
C VAL A 98 30.53 -16.30 -24.30
N LEU A 99 31.14 -15.89 -25.43
CA LEU A 99 30.87 -14.62 -26.09
C LEU A 99 29.92 -14.89 -27.26
N VAL A 100 28.73 -14.27 -27.20
CA VAL A 100 27.68 -14.42 -28.23
C VAL A 100 27.39 -13.10 -28.91
N GLU A 101 27.08 -13.14 -30.23
CA GLU A 101 26.58 -12.02 -31.02
C GLU A 101 25.13 -12.32 -31.41
N GLY A 102 24.19 -11.48 -30.95
CA GLY A 102 22.80 -11.54 -31.40
C GLY A 102 22.69 -11.16 -32.88
N LEU A 103 21.95 -11.92 -33.66
CA LEU A 103 21.81 -11.68 -35.11
C LEU A 103 20.42 -11.15 -35.44
N GLU A 104 19.36 -11.93 -35.20
CA GLU A 104 18.00 -11.61 -35.56
C GLU A 104 17.02 -12.09 -34.49
N ARG A 105 15.84 -11.46 -34.43
CA ARG A 105 14.73 -11.88 -33.59
C ARG A 105 14.17 -13.18 -34.12
N ALA A 106 13.74 -14.06 -33.23
CA ALA A 106 13.02 -15.26 -33.62
C ALA A 106 11.95 -15.60 -32.59
N LYS A 107 10.92 -16.28 -33.08
CA LYS A 107 9.85 -16.82 -32.25
C LYS A 107 10.01 -18.33 -32.13
N ALA A 108 10.08 -18.84 -30.88
CA ALA A 108 10.07 -20.26 -30.61
C ALA A 108 8.66 -20.84 -30.79
N GLY A 109 8.58 -21.96 -31.49
CA GLY A 109 7.40 -22.79 -31.67
C GLY A 109 7.42 -23.98 -30.71
N LYS A 110 7.47 -25.19 -31.23
CA LYS A 110 7.49 -26.41 -30.40
C LYS A 110 8.88 -26.71 -29.89
N TYR A 111 8.99 -27.02 -28.59
CA TYR A 111 10.17 -27.59 -27.99
C TYR A 111 10.23 -29.10 -28.26
N SER A 112 11.42 -29.63 -28.55
CA SER A 112 11.62 -31.06 -28.76
C SER A 112 11.76 -31.78 -27.41
N ASP A 113 11.32 -33.05 -27.33
CA ASP A 113 11.44 -33.89 -26.13
C ASP A 113 12.87 -34.44 -25.95
N ARG A 114 13.89 -33.60 -26.08
CA ARG A 114 15.27 -33.97 -25.81
C ARG A 114 15.61 -33.85 -24.33
N ALA A 115 16.19 -34.90 -23.77
CA ALA A 115 16.62 -34.95 -22.37
C ALA A 115 17.94 -34.20 -22.11
N ASP A 116 18.80 -34.07 -23.14
CA ASP A 116 20.18 -33.60 -22.98
C ASP A 116 20.30 -32.07 -22.89
N PHE A 117 19.54 -31.36 -23.71
CA PHE A 117 19.48 -29.89 -23.73
C PHE A 117 18.16 -29.41 -24.34
N TYR A 118 17.84 -28.12 -24.15
CA TYR A 118 16.64 -27.53 -24.76
C TYR A 118 16.88 -27.28 -26.24
N GLU A 119 15.94 -27.72 -27.08
CA GLU A 119 15.91 -27.50 -28.51
C GLU A 119 14.51 -27.06 -28.90
N ALA A 120 14.38 -26.05 -29.74
CA ALA A 120 13.09 -25.55 -30.19
C ALA A 120 13.11 -25.24 -31.69
N GLU A 121 12.00 -25.48 -32.36
CA GLU A 121 11.76 -24.95 -33.70
C GLU A 121 11.54 -23.45 -33.56
N ALA A 122 12.37 -22.63 -34.21
CA ALA A 122 12.22 -21.19 -34.19
C ALA A 122 12.19 -20.60 -35.60
N GLU A 123 11.36 -19.56 -35.76
CA GLU A 123 11.20 -18.83 -37.00
C GLU A 123 11.75 -17.41 -36.86
N ALA A 124 12.58 -16.96 -37.78
CA ALA A 124 13.15 -15.63 -37.78
C ALA A 124 12.08 -14.59 -38.13
N LEU A 125 12.01 -13.53 -37.32
CA LEU A 125 11.02 -12.46 -37.45
C LEU A 125 11.66 -11.24 -38.11
N ALA A 126 11.01 -10.71 -39.16
CA ALA A 126 11.44 -9.49 -39.82
C ALA A 126 10.93 -8.25 -39.09
N ASP A 127 11.76 -7.21 -39.07
CA ASP A 127 11.36 -5.89 -38.56
C ASP A 127 10.37 -5.23 -39.54
N VAL A 128 9.34 -4.57 -38.98
CA VAL A 128 8.31 -3.84 -39.71
C VAL A 128 8.58 -2.34 -39.59
N ASP A 129 8.23 -1.56 -40.60
CA ASP A 129 8.33 -0.08 -40.65
C ASP A 129 9.75 0.50 -40.48
N ALA A 130 10.80 -0.30 -40.71
CA ALA A 130 12.19 0.11 -40.50
C ALA A 130 12.65 1.34 -41.31
N LYS A 131 11.91 1.73 -42.39
CA LYS A 131 12.21 2.86 -43.26
C LYS A 131 11.08 3.89 -43.30
N SER A 132 10.21 3.93 -42.30
CA SER A 132 9.13 4.91 -42.24
C SER A 132 9.65 6.30 -41.89
N VAL A 133 8.96 7.36 -42.36
CA VAL A 133 9.27 8.76 -41.98
C VAL A 133 9.12 8.97 -40.46
N GLU A 134 8.21 8.25 -39.87
CA GLU A 134 7.95 8.26 -38.42
C GLU A 134 9.16 7.66 -37.64
N ALA A 135 9.69 6.51 -38.08
CA ALA A 135 10.89 5.92 -37.48
C ALA A 135 12.10 6.85 -37.60
N GLU A 136 12.23 7.58 -38.72
CA GLU A 136 13.31 8.58 -38.88
C GLU A 136 13.15 9.74 -37.89
N ALA A 137 11.95 10.28 -37.71
CA ALA A 137 11.71 11.38 -36.76
C ALA A 137 11.98 10.93 -35.32
N LEU A 138 11.46 9.75 -34.92
CA LEU A 138 11.67 9.17 -33.61
C LEU A 138 13.14 8.83 -33.33
N SER A 139 13.90 8.36 -34.33
CA SER A 139 15.32 8.05 -34.19
C SER A 139 16.14 9.26 -33.76
N ARG A 140 15.85 10.44 -34.32
CA ARG A 140 16.53 11.70 -33.97
C ARG A 140 16.25 12.08 -32.50
N SER A 141 14.99 11.94 -32.07
CA SER A 141 14.60 12.21 -30.67
C SER A 141 15.27 11.23 -29.71
N VAL A 142 15.26 9.92 -30.03
CA VAL A 142 15.91 8.88 -29.22
C VAL A 142 17.41 9.14 -29.05
N VAL A 143 18.12 9.58 -30.08
CA VAL A 143 19.56 9.92 -29.99
C VAL A 143 19.78 11.11 -29.05
N SER A 144 18.94 12.15 -29.13
CA SER A 144 19.03 13.34 -28.25
C SER A 144 18.77 12.97 -26.79
N ASP A 145 17.73 12.16 -26.55
CA ASP A 145 17.37 11.73 -25.20
C ASP A 145 18.41 10.78 -24.62
N PHE A 146 19.00 9.91 -25.45
CA PHE A 146 20.08 9.03 -25.02
C PHE A 146 21.34 9.81 -24.63
N GLU A 147 21.67 10.87 -25.34
CA GLU A 147 22.74 11.77 -24.92
C GLU A 147 22.48 12.40 -23.54
N SER A 148 21.23 12.81 -23.32
CA SER A 148 20.78 13.38 -22.03
C SER A 148 20.81 12.33 -20.91
N TYR A 149 20.40 11.09 -21.19
CA TYR A 149 20.46 9.96 -20.28
C TYR A 149 21.89 9.61 -19.86
N VAL A 150 22.82 9.50 -20.83
CA VAL A 150 24.25 9.19 -20.57
C VAL A 150 24.93 10.30 -19.76
N LYS A 151 24.60 11.59 -20.00
CA LYS A 151 25.10 12.70 -19.18
C LYS A 151 24.69 12.60 -17.70
N LEU A 152 23.56 11.99 -17.41
CA LEU A 152 23.06 11.79 -16.05
C LEU A 152 23.52 10.48 -15.43
N ASN A 153 23.65 9.42 -16.24
CA ASN A 153 24.01 8.07 -15.80
C ASN A 153 25.53 7.82 -15.92
N LYS A 154 26.25 7.97 -14.82
CA LYS A 154 27.72 7.79 -14.76
C LYS A 154 28.20 6.35 -15.00
N LYS A 155 27.32 5.38 -15.12
CA LYS A 155 27.68 3.95 -15.37
C LYS A 155 27.92 3.67 -16.84
N ILE A 156 27.52 4.57 -17.74
CA ILE A 156 27.68 4.40 -19.19
C ILE A 156 28.80 5.32 -19.66
N SER A 157 29.73 4.77 -20.47
CA SER A 157 30.80 5.56 -21.05
C SER A 157 30.25 6.58 -22.06
N ALA A 158 30.80 7.79 -22.05
CA ALA A 158 30.45 8.83 -23.04
C ALA A 158 30.75 8.44 -24.49
N GLU A 159 31.67 7.50 -24.70
CA GLU A 159 32.01 6.99 -26.04
C GLU A 159 30.84 6.27 -26.72
N VAL A 160 29.94 5.67 -25.94
CA VAL A 160 28.73 4.99 -26.44
C VAL A 160 27.81 5.95 -27.21
N VAL A 161 27.76 7.22 -26.81
CA VAL A 161 27.00 8.25 -27.53
C VAL A 161 27.48 8.42 -28.95
N GLY A 162 28.83 8.46 -29.15
CA GLY A 162 29.44 8.58 -30.48
C GLY A 162 29.13 7.36 -31.38
N VAL A 163 29.06 6.16 -30.80
CA VAL A 163 28.68 4.94 -31.52
C VAL A 163 27.21 4.99 -31.92
N VAL A 164 26.31 5.36 -31.01
CA VAL A 164 24.88 5.46 -31.28
C VAL A 164 24.55 6.51 -32.33
N GLN A 165 25.25 7.66 -32.35
CA GLN A 165 25.07 8.71 -33.36
C GLN A 165 25.48 8.28 -34.79
N GLN A 166 26.35 7.28 -34.93
CA GLN A 166 26.79 6.75 -36.21
C GLN A 166 25.91 5.64 -36.79
N ILE A 167 24.92 5.15 -36.01
CA ILE A 167 24.04 4.10 -36.47
C ILE A 167 22.98 4.71 -37.42
N THR A 168 23.00 4.27 -38.67
CA THR A 168 22.03 4.70 -39.71
C THR A 168 20.82 3.79 -39.83
N ASP A 169 20.86 2.58 -39.25
CA ASP A 169 19.76 1.63 -39.22
C ASP A 169 18.93 1.87 -37.97
N PHE A 170 17.65 2.23 -38.15
CA PHE A 170 16.77 2.60 -37.05
C PHE A 170 16.42 1.42 -36.14
N ALA A 171 16.34 0.20 -36.67
CA ALA A 171 16.12 -1.01 -35.88
C ALA A 171 17.33 -1.29 -34.98
N LYS A 172 18.52 -1.24 -35.55
CA LYS A 172 19.77 -1.38 -34.81
C LYS A 172 19.95 -0.27 -33.76
N LEU A 173 19.53 0.94 -34.08
CA LEU A 173 19.59 2.08 -33.16
C LEU A 173 18.73 1.79 -31.92
N ALA A 174 17.44 1.40 -32.13
CA ALA A 174 16.53 1.09 -31.05
C ALA A 174 17.06 -0.02 -30.13
N ASP A 175 17.59 -1.09 -30.70
CA ASP A 175 18.14 -2.23 -29.98
C ASP A 175 19.43 -1.89 -29.22
N THR A 176 20.30 -1.09 -29.83
CA THR A 176 21.54 -0.64 -29.17
C THR A 176 21.21 0.25 -27.96
N VAL A 177 20.29 1.20 -28.12
CA VAL A 177 19.87 2.07 -26.99
C VAL A 177 19.19 1.23 -25.89
N ALA A 178 18.26 0.33 -26.25
CA ALA A 178 17.57 -0.55 -25.31
C ALA A 178 18.54 -1.39 -24.47
N SER A 179 19.66 -1.86 -25.05
CA SER A 179 20.67 -2.64 -24.33
C SER A 179 21.35 -1.88 -23.20
N HIS A 180 21.40 -0.54 -23.29
CA HIS A 180 22.05 0.33 -22.30
C HIS A 180 21.08 0.91 -21.26
N LEU A 181 19.76 0.70 -21.39
CA LEU A 181 18.78 1.19 -20.42
C LEU A 181 18.80 0.36 -19.12
N ALA A 182 18.73 1.04 -17.98
CA ALA A 182 18.70 0.41 -16.66
C ALA A 182 17.27 0.06 -16.21
N VAL A 183 16.49 -0.56 -17.10
CA VAL A 183 15.09 -0.94 -16.86
C VAL A 183 14.96 -2.42 -16.52
N LYS A 184 13.78 -2.84 -16.05
CA LYS A 184 13.48 -4.24 -15.67
C LYS A 184 13.60 -5.18 -16.89
N ILE A 185 13.83 -6.46 -16.60
CA ILE A 185 13.91 -7.51 -17.64
C ILE A 185 12.62 -7.60 -18.44
N SER A 186 11.46 -7.51 -17.78
CA SER A 186 10.14 -7.49 -18.43
C SER A 186 10.00 -6.36 -19.45
N ASP A 187 10.54 -5.19 -19.14
CA ASP A 187 10.44 -4.03 -20.02
C ASP A 187 11.37 -4.17 -21.22
N ARG A 188 12.59 -4.68 -21.00
CA ARG A 188 13.53 -5.05 -22.09
C ARG A 188 12.91 -6.12 -22.99
N GLN A 189 12.27 -7.13 -22.42
CA GLN A 189 11.61 -8.18 -23.18
C GLN A 189 10.47 -7.62 -24.04
N THR A 190 9.68 -6.69 -23.51
CA THR A 190 8.63 -6.00 -24.27
C THR A 190 9.18 -5.23 -25.47
N ILE A 191 10.38 -4.64 -25.37
CA ILE A 191 11.07 -4.00 -26.49
C ILE A 191 11.50 -5.06 -27.50
N LEU A 192 12.06 -6.20 -27.06
CA LEU A 192 12.47 -7.29 -27.96
C LEU A 192 11.29 -7.85 -28.74
N GLU A 193 10.12 -7.99 -28.12
CA GLU A 193 8.89 -8.54 -28.72
C GLU A 193 8.22 -7.58 -29.70
N THR A 194 8.62 -6.28 -29.71
CA THR A 194 8.01 -5.27 -30.57
C THR A 194 8.68 -5.30 -31.94
N LEU A 195 7.97 -5.77 -32.97
CA LEU A 195 8.48 -5.89 -34.34
C LEU A 195 8.45 -4.58 -35.13
N SER A 196 7.47 -3.70 -34.85
CA SER A 196 7.43 -2.37 -35.47
C SER A 196 8.54 -1.49 -34.92
N VAL A 197 9.40 -0.99 -35.79
CA VAL A 197 10.55 -0.16 -35.41
C VAL A 197 10.09 1.18 -34.85
N SER A 198 9.05 1.79 -35.41
CA SER A 198 8.47 3.04 -34.89
C SER A 198 7.98 2.87 -33.45
N GLN A 199 7.15 1.84 -33.19
CA GLN A 199 6.67 1.56 -31.83
C GLN A 199 7.78 1.18 -30.85
N ARG A 200 8.85 0.53 -31.34
CA ARG A 200 10.01 0.18 -30.54
C ARG A 200 10.77 1.42 -30.09
N LEU A 201 11.00 2.36 -31.03
CA LEU A 201 11.63 3.65 -30.74
C LEU A 201 10.81 4.49 -29.77
N GLU A 202 9.49 4.50 -29.92
CA GLU A 202 8.55 5.19 -29.00
C GLU A 202 8.65 4.61 -27.57
N LYS A 203 8.64 3.28 -27.43
CA LYS A 203 8.79 2.61 -26.13
C LYS A 203 10.14 2.91 -25.49
N VAL A 204 11.22 2.86 -26.27
CA VAL A 204 12.57 3.19 -25.80
C VAL A 204 12.64 4.63 -25.32
N MET A 205 12.04 5.57 -26.05
CA MET A 205 11.96 6.99 -25.69
C MET A 205 11.20 7.17 -24.38
N GLY A 206 10.00 6.59 -24.22
CA GLY A 206 9.20 6.68 -22.99
C GLY A 206 9.91 6.10 -21.74
N MET A 207 10.63 4.99 -21.91
CA MET A 207 11.44 4.42 -20.83
C MET A 207 12.64 5.32 -20.49
N MET A 208 13.29 5.92 -21.46
CA MET A 208 14.39 6.89 -21.23
C MET A 208 13.91 8.14 -20.50
N GLU A 209 12.79 8.73 -20.90
CA GLU A 209 12.21 9.90 -20.21
C GLU A 209 11.91 9.61 -18.73
N SER A 210 11.38 8.42 -18.44
CA SER A 210 11.14 7.95 -17.08
C SER A 210 12.46 7.86 -16.28
N GLU A 211 13.47 7.20 -16.83
CA GLU A 211 14.79 7.05 -16.20
C GLU A 211 15.53 8.39 -16.03
N ILE A 212 15.45 9.29 -17.02
CA ILE A 212 16.01 10.65 -16.93
C ILE A 212 15.39 11.41 -15.77
N SER A 213 14.05 11.31 -15.63
CA SER A 213 13.32 11.96 -14.53
C SER A 213 13.79 11.45 -13.16
N VAL A 214 13.93 10.14 -13.00
CA VAL A 214 14.45 9.51 -11.78
C VAL A 214 15.87 9.98 -11.46
N LEU A 215 16.79 9.95 -12.45
CA LEU A 215 18.18 10.38 -12.29
C LEU A 215 18.31 11.87 -11.95
N GLN A 216 17.41 12.71 -12.50
CA GLN A 216 17.37 14.15 -12.15
C GLN A 216 16.97 14.36 -10.69
N VAL A 217 15.98 13.61 -10.19
CA VAL A 217 15.57 13.65 -8.79
C VAL A 217 16.70 13.15 -7.88
N GLU A 218 17.34 12.04 -8.22
CA GLU A 218 18.51 11.56 -7.48
C GLU A 218 19.63 12.60 -7.41
N LYS A 219 19.94 13.26 -8.52
CA LYS A 219 20.95 14.33 -8.58
C LYS A 219 20.57 15.50 -7.67
N LYS A 220 19.28 15.91 -7.64
CA LYS A 220 18.79 16.95 -6.74
C LYS A 220 18.91 16.53 -5.27
N ILE A 221 18.58 15.29 -4.95
CA ILE A 221 18.71 14.74 -3.59
C ILE A 221 20.19 14.71 -3.17
N ARG A 222 21.06 14.15 -3.99
CA ARG A 222 22.51 14.13 -3.71
C ARG A 222 23.10 15.52 -3.53
N SER A 223 22.69 16.50 -4.35
CA SER A 223 23.17 17.89 -4.21
C SER A 223 22.68 18.53 -2.92
N ARG A 224 21.44 18.22 -2.49
CA ARG A 224 20.88 18.69 -1.20
C ARG A 224 21.65 18.09 -0.03
N VAL A 225 21.86 16.77 -0.06
CA VAL A 225 22.63 16.03 0.97
C VAL A 225 24.07 16.56 1.03
N LYS A 226 24.74 16.78 -0.13
CA LYS A 226 26.09 17.35 -0.19
C LYS A 226 26.15 18.75 0.43
N ARG A 227 25.21 19.65 0.08
CA ARG A 227 25.12 20.99 0.70
C ARG A 227 24.89 20.91 2.21
N GLN A 228 24.05 19.97 2.65
CA GLN A 228 23.81 19.76 4.08
C GLN A 228 25.10 19.30 4.78
N MET A 229 25.83 18.35 4.17
CA MET A 229 27.12 17.88 4.70
C MET A 229 28.18 18.99 4.68
N GLU A 230 28.28 19.77 3.60
CA GLU A 230 29.23 20.89 3.50
C GLU A 230 28.91 21.97 4.56
N LYS A 231 27.62 22.25 4.80
CA LYS A 231 27.18 23.17 5.87
C LYS A 231 27.59 22.64 7.25
N THR A 232 27.30 21.37 7.52
CA THR A 232 27.65 20.71 8.80
C THR A 232 29.17 20.63 8.97
N GLN A 233 29.92 20.36 7.90
CA GLN A 233 31.38 20.33 7.93
C GLN A 233 31.99 21.73 8.14
N ARG A 234 31.38 22.76 7.57
CA ARG A 234 31.79 24.15 7.75
C ARG A 234 31.45 24.64 9.16
N GLU A 235 30.30 24.26 9.72
CA GLU A 235 29.92 24.51 11.12
C GLU A 235 30.88 23.77 12.07
N TYR A 236 31.25 22.54 11.73
CA TYR A 236 32.25 21.77 12.48
C TYR A 236 33.63 22.44 12.45
N TYR A 237 34.10 22.88 11.25
CA TYR A 237 35.38 23.55 11.08
C TYR A 237 35.43 24.91 11.79
N LEU A 238 34.36 25.68 11.77
CA LEU A 238 34.23 26.94 12.52
C LEU A 238 34.19 26.68 14.02
N ASN A 239 33.54 25.62 14.48
CA ASN A 239 33.56 25.21 15.88
C ASN A 239 34.94 24.71 16.31
N GLU A 240 35.68 24.00 15.46
CA GLU A 240 37.05 23.59 15.72
C GLU A 240 38.02 24.77 15.76
N GLN A 241 37.86 25.77 14.87
CA GLN A 241 38.62 27.02 14.94
C GLN A 241 38.28 27.80 16.23
N MET A 242 37.02 27.87 16.59
CA MET A 242 36.60 28.49 17.87
C MET A 242 37.18 27.76 19.08
N LYS A 243 37.22 26.43 19.09
CA LYS A 243 37.87 25.61 20.11
C LYS A 243 39.39 25.78 20.13
N ALA A 244 40.04 25.91 18.99
CA ALA A 244 41.48 26.14 18.89
C ALA A 244 41.84 27.53 19.46
N ILE A 245 41.04 28.57 19.19
CA ILE A 245 41.18 29.90 19.74
C ILE A 245 40.89 29.90 21.23
N GLN A 246 39.88 29.16 21.72
CA GLN A 246 39.60 28.95 23.14
C GLN A 246 40.75 28.21 23.85
N LYS A 247 41.43 27.28 23.18
CA LYS A 247 42.55 26.51 23.71
C LYS A 247 43.82 27.38 23.88
N GLU A 248 44.00 28.39 23.03
CA GLU A 248 45.07 29.41 23.20
C GLU A 248 44.76 30.42 24.29
N LEU A 249 43.49 30.55 24.70
CA LEU A 249 43.03 31.49 25.72
C LEU A 249 42.94 30.90 27.15
N GLY A 250 43.17 29.59 27.38
CA GLY A 250 43.26 28.99 28.75
C GLY A 250 42.62 27.63 28.89
N ASP A 251 43.34 26.68 29.43
CA ASP A 251 43.07 25.21 29.54
C ASP A 251 42.13 24.82 30.71
N ASP A 252 41.26 25.73 31.19
CA ASP A 252 40.39 25.46 32.34
C ASP A 252 39.02 24.78 31.97
N GLU A 253 38.53 24.93 30.75
CA GLU A 253 37.18 24.40 30.35
C GLU A 253 37.10 22.86 30.36
N GLY A 254 38.18 22.15 30.03
CA GLY A 254 38.16 20.66 29.98
C GLY A 254 38.14 20.01 31.38
N ARG A 255 38.63 20.70 32.42
CA ARG A 255 38.55 20.24 33.82
C ARG A 255 37.18 20.54 34.42
N ASP A 256 36.57 21.66 34.06
CA ASP A 256 35.22 22.04 34.47
C ASP A 256 34.16 21.06 33.88
N GLU A 257 34.29 20.67 32.62
CA GLU A 257 33.35 19.74 31.97
C GLU A 257 33.33 18.34 32.64
N LEU A 258 34.49 17.81 33.00
CA LEU A 258 34.59 16.51 33.69
C LEU A 258 34.06 16.58 35.13
N ALA A 259 34.28 17.71 35.82
CA ALA A 259 33.71 17.97 37.13
C ALA A 259 32.19 18.11 37.09
N ASP A 260 31.67 18.81 36.08
CA ASP A 260 30.22 18.93 35.78
C ASP A 260 29.57 17.59 35.52
N LEU A 261 30.21 16.73 34.73
CA LEU A 261 29.69 15.38 34.46
C LEU A 261 29.68 14.51 35.75
N GLU A 262 30.72 14.62 36.60
CA GLU A 262 30.77 13.90 37.87
C GLU A 262 29.67 14.38 38.84
N GLU A 263 29.44 15.69 38.91
CA GLU A 263 28.34 16.26 39.68
C GLU A 263 26.98 15.84 39.17
N LYS A 264 26.77 15.82 37.84
CA LYS A 264 25.53 15.32 37.22
C LYS A 264 25.29 13.85 37.51
N ILE A 265 26.33 12.98 37.44
CA ILE A 265 26.24 11.55 37.81
C ILE A 265 25.84 11.41 39.28
N ALA A 266 26.41 12.22 40.19
CA ALA A 266 26.07 12.17 41.59
C ALA A 266 24.63 12.63 41.88
N LYS A 267 24.17 13.70 41.24
CA LYS A 267 22.83 14.29 41.41
C LYS A 267 21.70 13.47 40.72
N THR A 268 22.00 12.75 39.65
CA THR A 268 21.01 11.98 38.95
C THR A 268 20.69 10.66 39.65
N LYS A 269 19.40 10.33 39.78
CA LYS A 269 18.93 9.08 40.43
C LYS A 269 19.08 7.86 39.52
N LEU A 270 20.28 7.59 39.04
CA LEU A 270 20.59 6.45 38.19
C LEU A 270 20.30 5.11 38.90
N SER A 271 19.95 4.07 38.15
CA SER A 271 19.97 2.68 38.65
C SER A 271 21.39 2.29 39.06
N LYS A 272 21.54 1.22 39.83
CA LYS A 272 22.85 0.74 40.25
C LYS A 272 23.75 0.45 39.06
N GLU A 273 23.24 -0.30 38.10
CA GLU A 273 23.94 -0.66 36.88
C GLU A 273 24.31 0.57 36.02
N ALA A 274 23.35 1.50 35.79
CA ALA A 274 23.60 2.73 35.05
C ALA A 274 24.64 3.62 35.70
N ARG A 275 24.69 3.66 37.07
CA ARG A 275 25.70 4.41 37.83
C ARG A 275 27.06 3.79 37.67
N GLU A 276 27.18 2.48 37.81
CA GLU A 276 28.44 1.74 37.64
C GLU A 276 28.99 1.96 36.23
N LYS A 277 28.15 1.85 35.21
CA LYS A 277 28.49 2.10 33.80
C LYS A 277 28.91 3.55 33.55
N ALA A 278 28.14 4.53 34.03
CA ALA A 278 28.47 5.96 33.91
C ALA A 278 29.83 6.29 34.56
N THR A 279 30.09 5.76 35.77
CA THR A 279 31.36 5.98 36.49
C THR A 279 32.52 5.33 35.71
N HIS A 280 32.30 4.14 35.15
CA HIS A 280 33.33 3.47 34.38
C HIS A 280 33.66 4.24 33.06
N GLU A 281 32.68 4.70 32.34
CA GLU A 281 32.86 5.49 31.12
C GLU A 281 33.49 6.87 31.42
N LEU A 282 33.16 7.51 32.57
CA LEU A 282 33.79 8.75 32.98
C LEU A 282 35.28 8.53 33.29
N LYS A 283 35.65 7.39 33.95
CA LYS A 283 37.07 7.05 34.18
C LYS A 283 37.82 6.87 32.88
N LYS A 284 37.22 6.22 31.88
CA LYS A 284 37.81 6.11 30.54
C LYS A 284 38.01 7.47 29.90
N LEU A 285 36.97 8.35 29.93
CA LEU A 285 36.99 9.68 29.36
C LEU A 285 38.15 10.53 29.96
N ARG A 286 38.43 10.40 31.26
CA ARG A 286 39.55 11.05 31.93
C ARG A 286 40.93 10.64 31.39
N GLN A 287 41.06 9.42 30.87
CA GLN A 287 42.29 8.87 30.32
C GLN A 287 42.44 9.10 28.80
N MET A 288 41.39 9.53 28.12
CA MET A 288 41.40 9.77 26.69
C MET A 288 41.83 11.20 26.36
N SER A 289 42.44 11.36 25.22
CA SER A 289 42.67 12.70 24.66
C SER A 289 41.32 13.39 24.37
N PRO A 290 41.11 14.63 24.87
CA PRO A 290 39.86 15.37 24.68
C PRO A 290 39.42 15.53 23.22
N MET A 291 40.37 15.49 22.30
CA MET A 291 40.19 15.66 20.84
C MET A 291 40.00 14.33 20.10
N SER A 292 39.99 13.19 20.77
CA SER A 292 39.80 11.89 20.10
C SER A 292 38.32 11.69 19.69
N ALA A 293 38.09 11.03 18.56
CA ALA A 293 36.76 10.63 18.15
C ALA A 293 36.08 9.73 19.19
N GLU A 294 36.83 8.90 19.87
CA GLU A 294 36.36 8.00 20.91
C GLU A 294 35.88 8.79 22.15
N ALA A 295 36.61 9.85 22.58
CA ALA A 295 36.17 10.72 23.66
C ALA A 295 34.81 11.40 23.32
N THR A 296 34.59 11.80 22.07
CA THR A 296 33.30 12.36 21.61
C THR A 296 32.17 11.33 21.70
N VAL A 297 32.43 10.07 21.36
CA VAL A 297 31.43 8.98 21.47
C VAL A 297 31.09 8.75 22.97
N VAL A 298 32.08 8.72 23.87
CA VAL A 298 31.84 8.54 25.30
C VAL A 298 31.10 9.73 25.90
N ARG A 299 31.42 10.97 25.49
CA ARG A 299 30.69 12.17 25.95
C ARG A 299 29.23 12.10 25.52
N ASN A 300 28.98 11.82 24.25
CA ASN A 300 27.61 11.69 23.72
C ASN A 300 26.83 10.60 24.47
N TYR A 301 27.46 9.48 24.78
CA TYR A 301 26.86 8.41 25.58
C TYR A 301 26.48 8.90 27.00
N LEU A 302 27.38 9.55 27.69
CA LEU A 302 27.12 10.10 29.04
C LEU A 302 26.02 11.17 28.99
N ASP A 303 26.02 12.04 27.99
CA ASP A 303 24.97 13.03 27.78
C ASP A 303 23.61 12.40 27.61
N TRP A 304 23.51 11.33 26.76
CA TRP A 304 22.29 10.58 26.64
C TRP A 304 21.86 9.94 27.93
N LEU A 305 22.74 9.20 28.58
CA LEU A 305 22.46 8.48 29.84
C LEU A 305 21.98 9.42 30.94
N LEU A 306 22.60 10.58 31.08
CA LEU A 306 22.26 11.57 32.12
C LEU A 306 21.05 12.43 31.80
N SER A 307 20.71 12.58 30.50
CA SER A 307 19.57 13.39 30.07
C SER A 307 18.22 12.66 30.13
N ILE A 308 18.23 11.34 30.31
CA ILE A 308 17.00 10.55 30.46
C ILE A 308 16.44 10.76 31.88
N PRO A 309 15.10 10.78 32.03
CA PRO A 309 14.48 11.09 33.34
C PRO A 309 14.48 9.89 34.30
N TRP A 310 15.58 9.57 34.93
CA TRP A 310 15.67 8.53 35.93
C TRP A 310 14.85 8.88 37.19
N GLY A 311 13.80 8.09 37.46
CA GLY A 311 12.99 8.22 38.69
C GLY A 311 12.24 9.55 38.87
N LYS A 312 12.30 10.48 37.94
CA LYS A 312 11.59 11.76 37.98
C LYS A 312 10.16 11.60 37.48
N LYS A 313 9.17 11.51 38.39
CA LYS A 313 7.77 11.27 38.09
C LYS A 313 6.96 12.58 38.08
N SER A 314 6.01 12.72 37.14
CA SER A 314 4.93 13.72 37.22
C SER A 314 3.90 13.30 38.26
N LYS A 315 3.16 14.26 38.83
CA LYS A 315 2.05 13.95 39.74
C LYS A 315 0.86 13.40 38.95
N VAL A 316 0.56 12.12 39.18
CA VAL A 316 -0.59 11.46 38.53
C VAL A 316 -1.88 11.87 39.26
N LYS A 317 -2.84 12.41 38.53
CA LYS A 317 -4.19 12.68 39.01
C LYS A 317 -4.99 11.37 38.98
N LYS A 318 -5.70 11.06 40.07
CA LYS A 318 -6.50 9.82 40.22
C LYS A 318 -8.01 10.11 40.26
N ASP A 319 -8.40 11.34 40.03
CA ASP A 319 -9.80 11.77 40.05
C ASP A 319 -10.48 11.37 38.72
N LEU A 320 -11.36 10.38 38.82
CA LEU A 320 -12.08 9.83 37.67
C LEU A 320 -13.19 10.77 37.15
N VAL A 321 -13.80 11.58 38.06
CA VAL A 321 -14.82 12.53 37.66
C VAL A 321 -14.21 13.65 36.84
N ALA A 322 -13.09 14.20 37.32
CA ALA A 322 -12.33 15.19 36.57
C ALA A 322 -11.79 14.63 35.23
N ALA A 323 -11.43 13.35 35.20
CA ALA A 323 -10.99 12.69 33.95
C ALA A 323 -12.14 12.59 32.93
N GLN A 324 -13.33 12.24 33.35
CA GLN A 324 -14.54 12.19 32.52
C GLN A 324 -14.89 13.59 32.02
N GLU A 325 -14.88 14.61 32.87
CA GLU A 325 -15.12 16.02 32.45
C GLU A 325 -14.14 16.48 31.35
N VAL A 326 -12.84 16.13 31.48
CA VAL A 326 -11.85 16.45 30.44
C VAL A 326 -12.16 15.74 29.14
N LEU A 327 -12.53 14.45 29.16
CA LEU A 327 -12.89 13.71 27.97
C LEU A 327 -14.15 14.27 27.30
N ASP A 328 -15.16 14.69 28.09
CA ASP A 328 -16.41 15.26 27.60
C ASP A 328 -16.24 16.67 27.03
N SER A 329 -15.34 17.47 27.62
CA SER A 329 -15.03 18.80 27.10
C SER A 329 -14.23 18.77 25.82
N ASP A 330 -13.29 17.81 25.68
CA ASP A 330 -12.37 17.73 24.56
C ASP A 330 -12.96 16.94 23.39
N HIS A 331 -13.96 16.05 23.61
CA HIS A 331 -14.54 15.15 22.60
C HIS A 331 -16.07 15.12 22.67
N TYR A 332 -16.70 15.41 21.55
CA TYR A 332 -18.15 15.28 21.41
C TYR A 332 -18.53 13.85 21.01
N GLY A 333 -19.59 13.30 21.63
CA GLY A 333 -20.03 11.91 21.41
C GLY A 333 -19.01 10.91 21.95
N LEU A 334 -18.92 9.74 21.34
CA LEU A 334 -18.02 8.64 21.72
C LEU A 334 -18.24 8.10 23.14
N GLU A 335 -19.49 8.12 23.66
CA GLU A 335 -19.80 7.79 25.06
C GLU A 335 -19.23 6.43 25.47
N LYS A 336 -19.48 5.36 24.70
CA LYS A 336 -18.95 4.02 25.00
C LYS A 336 -17.41 3.97 25.03
N VAL A 337 -16.74 4.77 24.18
CA VAL A 337 -15.27 4.85 24.12
C VAL A 337 -14.74 5.54 25.38
N LYS A 338 -15.38 6.63 25.79
CA LYS A 338 -15.05 7.37 27.01
C LYS A 338 -15.27 6.50 28.25
N ASP A 339 -16.39 5.80 28.35
CA ASP A 339 -16.70 4.91 29.46
C ASP A 339 -15.61 3.82 29.59
N ARG A 340 -15.22 3.18 28.47
CA ARG A 340 -14.14 2.19 28.47
C ARG A 340 -12.79 2.78 28.93
N ILE A 341 -12.47 4.00 28.49
CA ILE A 341 -11.27 4.69 28.93
C ILE A 341 -11.33 4.97 30.43
N VAL A 342 -12.47 5.43 30.97
CA VAL A 342 -12.66 5.71 32.39
C VAL A 342 -12.60 4.42 33.21
N GLU A 343 -13.21 3.32 32.77
CA GLU A 343 -13.08 1.98 33.36
C GLU A 343 -11.62 1.55 33.48
N TYR A 344 -10.85 1.69 32.39
CA TYR A 344 -9.43 1.38 32.36
C TYR A 344 -8.64 2.23 33.38
N LEU A 345 -8.90 3.54 33.42
CA LEU A 345 -8.27 4.46 34.37
C LEU A 345 -8.64 4.13 35.82
N ALA A 346 -9.88 3.67 36.07
CA ALA A 346 -10.33 3.25 37.39
C ALA A 346 -9.54 2.03 37.90
N VAL A 347 -9.37 1.04 37.05
CA VAL A 347 -8.57 -0.16 37.38
C VAL A 347 -7.14 0.22 37.69
N GLN A 348 -6.51 1.06 36.86
CA GLN A 348 -5.12 1.53 37.08
C GLN A 348 -4.98 2.36 38.37
N SER A 349 -5.96 3.21 38.67
CA SER A 349 -5.89 4.04 39.88
C SER A 349 -5.94 3.21 41.17
N ARG A 350 -6.66 2.07 41.14
CA ARG A 350 -6.84 1.15 42.25
C ARG A 350 -5.65 0.17 42.42
N ALA A 351 -5.16 -0.37 41.29
CA ALA A 351 -4.08 -1.37 41.33
C ALA A 351 -2.72 -0.80 41.68
N ASN A 352 -2.51 0.52 41.58
CA ASN A 352 -1.22 1.21 41.78
C ASN A 352 -0.06 0.72 40.87
N LYS A 353 -0.33 -0.17 39.95
CA LYS A 353 0.60 -0.71 38.96
C LYS A 353 -0.07 -0.73 37.56
N LEU A 354 0.71 -0.48 36.52
CA LEU A 354 0.27 -0.55 35.13
C LEU A 354 0.40 -1.99 34.61
N THR A 355 -0.38 -2.93 35.17
CA THR A 355 -0.31 -4.37 34.85
C THR A 355 -1.45 -4.84 33.93
N GLY A 356 -2.35 -3.96 33.50
CA GLY A 356 -3.47 -4.29 32.62
C GLY A 356 -3.05 -4.34 31.14
N PRO A 357 -3.96 -4.83 30.27
CA PRO A 357 -3.76 -4.80 28.82
C PRO A 357 -3.60 -3.35 28.33
N ILE A 358 -2.95 -3.18 27.20
CA ILE A 358 -2.67 -1.86 26.63
C ILE A 358 -3.87 -1.41 25.80
N LEU A 359 -4.32 -0.18 26.01
CA LEU A 359 -5.40 0.38 25.20
C LEU A 359 -4.98 0.54 23.74
N CYS A 360 -5.71 -0.08 22.83
CA CYS A 360 -5.57 0.08 21.39
C CYS A 360 -6.80 0.75 20.79
N LEU A 361 -6.64 1.98 20.31
CA LEU A 361 -7.71 2.74 19.67
C LEU A 361 -7.73 2.43 18.16
N VAL A 362 -8.69 1.65 17.70
CA VAL A 362 -8.82 1.22 16.30
C VAL A 362 -9.98 1.93 15.62
N GLY A 363 -9.75 2.49 14.44
CA GLY A 363 -10.81 3.13 13.67
C GLY A 363 -10.29 3.95 12.48
N PRO A 364 -11.18 4.47 11.63
CA PRO A 364 -10.80 5.19 10.43
C PRO A 364 -9.99 6.45 10.73
N PRO A 365 -9.28 7.01 9.73
CA PRO A 365 -8.53 8.23 9.92
C PRO A 365 -9.45 9.43 10.23
N GLY A 366 -9.00 10.31 11.13
CA GLY A 366 -9.73 11.53 11.47
C GLY A 366 -10.84 11.41 12.51
N VAL A 367 -10.97 10.25 13.19
CA VAL A 367 -11.97 10.05 14.28
C VAL A 367 -11.46 10.48 15.67
N GLY A 368 -10.30 11.10 15.74
CA GLY A 368 -9.81 11.67 17.00
C GLY A 368 -8.94 10.75 17.86
N LYS A 369 -8.41 9.62 17.35
CA LYS A 369 -7.56 8.68 18.11
C LYS A 369 -6.39 9.36 18.83
N THR A 370 -5.64 10.19 18.10
CA THR A 370 -4.48 10.92 18.66
C THR A 370 -4.90 11.99 19.66
N SER A 371 -6.05 12.66 19.45
CA SER A 371 -6.56 13.65 20.41
C SER A 371 -7.08 13.00 21.69
N LEU A 372 -7.72 11.80 21.61
CA LEU A 372 -8.11 11.02 22.80
C LEU A 372 -6.87 10.69 23.66
N GLY A 373 -5.77 10.25 23.05
CA GLY A 373 -4.54 10.02 23.78
C GLY A 373 -4.00 11.27 24.50
N LYS A 374 -4.10 12.46 23.87
CA LYS A 374 -3.76 13.72 24.52
C LYS A 374 -4.68 14.04 25.69
N SER A 375 -5.99 13.82 25.53
CA SER A 375 -6.96 14.10 26.60
C SER A 375 -6.79 13.14 27.78
N ILE A 376 -6.43 11.87 27.54
CA ILE A 376 -6.10 10.92 28.59
C ILE A 376 -4.84 11.39 29.35
N ALA A 377 -3.80 11.87 28.65
CA ALA A 377 -2.61 12.41 29.28
C ALA A 377 -2.94 13.64 30.15
N LYS A 378 -3.77 14.57 29.64
CA LYS A 378 -4.25 15.77 30.37
C LYS A 378 -5.06 15.39 31.61
N ALA A 379 -5.97 14.40 31.46
CA ALA A 379 -6.83 13.90 32.55
C ALA A 379 -5.99 13.27 33.67
N THR A 380 -4.98 12.46 33.31
CA THR A 380 -4.09 11.77 34.26
C THR A 380 -2.94 12.64 34.77
N GLY A 381 -2.70 13.84 34.22
CA GLY A 381 -1.57 14.69 34.58
C GLY A 381 -0.22 14.15 34.15
N ARG A 382 -0.19 13.27 33.11
CA ARG A 382 1.02 12.72 32.52
C ARG A 382 1.51 13.57 31.36
N GLU A 383 2.84 13.63 31.18
CA GLU A 383 3.39 14.25 29.96
C GLU A 383 3.04 13.38 28.73
N PHE A 384 2.63 14.04 27.64
CA PHE A 384 2.22 13.37 26.42
C PHE A 384 3.38 13.26 25.42
N VAL A 385 3.67 12.06 24.97
CA VAL A 385 4.65 11.78 23.92
C VAL A 385 4.01 10.95 22.82
N ARG A 386 4.18 11.37 21.56
CA ARG A 386 3.72 10.62 20.38
C ARG A 386 4.92 10.05 19.65
N VAL A 387 4.88 8.74 19.37
CA VAL A 387 5.83 8.02 18.54
C VAL A 387 5.07 7.42 17.36
N SER A 388 5.40 7.80 16.12
CA SER A 388 4.84 7.17 14.93
C SER A 388 5.60 5.90 14.61
N LEU A 389 4.88 4.78 14.49
CA LEU A 389 5.39 3.48 14.10
C LEU A 389 5.16 3.19 12.61
N GLY A 390 4.36 4.04 11.92
CA GLY A 390 4.11 3.90 10.49
C GLY A 390 5.40 4.02 9.68
N GLY A 391 5.76 2.96 8.96
CA GLY A 391 6.96 2.89 8.14
C GLY A 391 8.23 2.42 8.86
N VAL A 392 8.16 2.09 10.15
CA VAL A 392 9.24 1.41 10.89
C VAL A 392 9.38 -0.01 10.37
N ARG A 393 10.60 -0.40 10.01
CA ARG A 393 10.93 -1.73 9.47
C ARG A 393 12.13 -2.37 10.17
N ASP A 394 12.95 -1.57 10.83
CA ASP A 394 14.18 -1.98 11.50
C ASP A 394 13.97 -1.98 13.03
N GLU A 395 14.29 -3.07 13.69
CA GLU A 395 14.28 -3.21 15.15
C GLU A 395 15.14 -2.14 15.83
N ALA A 396 16.24 -1.74 15.19
CA ALA A 396 17.14 -0.73 15.71
C ALA A 396 16.49 0.67 15.83
N GLU A 397 15.39 0.95 15.10
CA GLU A 397 14.66 2.19 15.34
C GLU A 397 13.99 2.24 16.71
N ILE A 398 13.64 1.08 17.30
CA ILE A 398 13.01 0.95 18.62
C ILE A 398 14.07 0.81 19.71
N ARG A 399 15.02 -0.12 19.52
CA ARG A 399 16.07 -0.47 20.49
C ARG A 399 17.38 0.30 20.35
N GLY A 400 17.54 1.13 19.31
CA GLY A 400 18.78 1.85 19.05
C GLY A 400 19.86 1.01 18.38
N HIS A 401 20.90 1.68 17.90
CA HIS A 401 22.08 1.05 17.32
C HIS A 401 23.19 0.92 18.35
N ARG A 402 23.99 -0.15 18.25
CA ARG A 402 25.17 -0.30 19.12
C ARG A 402 26.08 0.90 18.96
N ARG A 403 26.61 1.42 20.06
CA ARG A 403 27.42 2.65 20.15
C ARG A 403 28.79 2.58 19.43
N THR A 404 29.18 1.41 18.94
CA THR A 404 30.43 1.22 18.18
C THR A 404 30.46 1.97 16.84
N TYR A 405 29.30 2.38 16.33
CA TYR A 405 29.19 3.12 15.07
C TYR A 405 29.14 4.63 15.32
N ILE A 406 29.96 5.40 14.59
CA ILE A 406 29.94 6.88 14.67
C ILE A 406 28.58 7.38 14.18
N GLY A 407 27.91 8.20 15.00
CA GLY A 407 26.56 8.72 14.71
C GLY A 407 25.44 7.82 15.21
N SER A 408 25.74 6.72 15.93
CA SER A 408 24.73 5.90 16.60
C SER A 408 23.94 6.71 17.63
N MET A 409 22.66 6.37 17.80
CA MET A 409 21.73 7.02 18.72
C MET A 409 20.87 5.96 19.41
N PRO A 410 20.36 6.26 20.62
CA PRO A 410 19.34 5.43 21.26
C PRO A 410 18.10 5.26 20.39
N GLY A 411 17.33 4.22 20.65
CA GLY A 411 16.06 3.97 19.98
C GLY A 411 15.01 5.06 20.24
N LYS A 412 13.96 5.06 19.43
CA LYS A 412 12.85 6.06 19.50
C LYS A 412 12.21 6.12 20.89
N ILE A 413 12.17 4.99 21.62
CA ILE A 413 11.60 4.94 22.98
C ILE A 413 12.43 5.80 23.91
N ILE A 414 13.73 5.57 24.00
CA ILE A 414 14.63 6.34 24.87
C ILE A 414 14.72 7.81 24.45
N GLN A 415 14.80 8.10 23.14
CA GLN A 415 14.76 9.49 22.63
C GLN A 415 13.49 10.22 23.08
N SER A 416 12.37 9.51 23.10
CA SER A 416 11.08 10.06 23.49
C SER A 416 10.96 10.22 25.01
N MET A 417 11.57 9.34 25.81
CA MET A 417 11.70 9.53 27.26
C MET A 417 12.48 10.80 27.60
N ARG A 418 13.58 11.07 26.88
CA ARG A 418 14.34 12.33 27.03
C ARG A 418 13.45 13.57 26.76
N LYS A 419 12.59 13.52 25.70
CA LYS A 419 11.65 14.61 25.38
C LYS A 419 10.59 14.79 26.44
N ALA A 420 10.09 13.70 27.03
CA ALA A 420 9.09 13.71 28.10
C ALA A 420 9.59 14.36 29.41
N LYS A 421 10.88 14.31 29.70
CA LYS A 421 11.50 14.80 30.95
C LYS A 421 10.94 14.17 32.23
N THR A 422 10.07 13.18 32.13
CA THR A 422 9.48 12.41 33.26
C THR A 422 9.54 10.93 32.96
N SER A 423 9.65 10.09 33.98
CA SER A 423 9.75 8.63 33.85
C SER A 423 8.40 7.92 33.81
N ASN A 424 7.30 8.68 33.88
CA ASN A 424 5.93 8.17 33.85
C ASN A 424 5.02 8.89 32.82
N PRO A 425 5.51 9.18 31.60
CA PRO A 425 4.70 9.83 30.58
C PRO A 425 3.59 8.90 30.07
N LEU A 426 2.69 9.46 29.25
CA LEU A 426 1.83 8.70 28.38
C LEU A 426 2.47 8.66 26.98
N PHE A 427 2.77 7.45 26.51
CA PHE A 427 3.25 7.18 25.16
C PHE A 427 2.10 6.79 24.26
N LEU A 428 1.87 7.57 23.23
CA LEU A 428 0.99 7.21 22.14
C LEU A 428 1.81 6.61 20.98
N LEU A 429 1.70 5.32 20.79
CA LEU A 429 2.31 4.59 19.67
C LEU A 429 1.32 4.60 18.51
N ASP A 430 1.56 5.48 17.55
CA ASP A 430 0.62 5.79 16.48
C ASP A 430 0.90 4.95 15.22
N GLU A 431 -0.18 4.46 14.57
CA GLU A 431 -0.14 3.67 13.34
C GLU A 431 0.61 2.32 13.47
N ILE A 432 0.31 1.55 14.54
CA ILE A 432 0.94 0.24 14.78
C ILE A 432 0.64 -0.79 13.67
N ASP A 433 -0.50 -0.66 12.99
CA ASP A 433 -0.92 -1.50 11.87
C ASP A 433 -0.11 -1.27 10.58
N LYS A 434 0.73 -0.22 10.55
CA LYS A 434 1.58 0.12 9.39
C LYS A 434 3.06 -0.22 9.60
N MET A 435 3.39 -0.95 10.64
CA MET A 435 4.73 -1.52 10.80
C MET A 435 4.95 -2.61 9.76
N GLY A 436 6.16 -2.70 9.23
CA GLY A 436 6.58 -3.77 8.33
C GLY A 436 7.73 -4.54 8.95
N ALA A 437 7.84 -5.82 8.64
CA ALA A 437 9.05 -6.60 8.86
C ALA A 437 9.88 -6.64 7.58
N ASP A 438 11.21 -6.58 7.69
CA ASP A 438 12.13 -6.85 6.60
C ASP A 438 13.28 -7.75 7.07
N PHE A 439 14.24 -8.04 6.20
CA PHE A 439 15.39 -8.90 6.51
C PHE A 439 16.34 -8.34 7.62
N ARG A 440 16.13 -7.10 8.08
CA ARG A 440 16.95 -6.43 9.11
C ARG A 440 16.42 -6.62 10.52
N GLY A 441 15.29 -7.26 10.69
CA GLY A 441 14.69 -7.55 11.98
C GLY A 441 13.18 -7.38 12.00
N ASP A 442 12.60 -7.75 13.14
CA ASP A 442 11.17 -7.62 13.39
C ASP A 442 10.92 -6.58 14.49
N PRO A 443 10.48 -5.35 14.12
CA PRO A 443 10.15 -4.33 15.11
C PRO A 443 9.02 -4.74 16.06
N SER A 444 8.17 -5.70 15.67
CA SER A 444 7.09 -6.20 16.52
C SER A 444 7.65 -6.92 17.76
N SER A 445 8.73 -7.69 17.60
CA SER A 445 9.42 -8.37 18.71
C SER A 445 10.03 -7.38 19.69
N ALA A 446 10.65 -6.29 19.19
CA ALA A 446 11.15 -5.22 20.05
C ALA A 446 10.03 -4.49 20.82
N LEU A 447 8.88 -4.30 20.17
CA LEU A 447 7.72 -3.70 20.83
C LEU A 447 7.09 -4.61 21.88
N LEU A 448 7.13 -5.93 21.70
CA LEU A 448 6.66 -6.86 22.74
C LEU A 448 7.39 -6.64 24.05
N GLU A 449 8.73 -6.49 24.04
CA GLU A 449 9.51 -6.19 25.24
C GLU A 449 9.14 -4.84 25.87
N VAL A 450 8.89 -3.82 25.05
CA VAL A 450 8.46 -2.49 25.54
C VAL A 450 7.07 -2.53 26.17
N LEU A 451 6.16 -3.31 25.58
CA LEU A 451 4.75 -3.32 25.94
C LEU A 451 4.39 -4.37 26.97
N ASP A 452 5.19 -5.41 27.14
CA ASP A 452 4.94 -6.48 28.11
C ASP A 452 5.26 -6.01 29.55
N PRO A 453 4.27 -5.95 30.46
CA PRO A 453 4.50 -5.54 31.84
C PRO A 453 5.51 -6.43 32.62
N GLU A 454 5.73 -7.67 32.17
CA GLU A 454 6.68 -8.58 32.77
C GLU A 454 8.13 -8.29 32.35
N GLN A 455 8.32 -7.69 31.16
CA GLN A 455 9.65 -7.45 30.57
C GLN A 455 10.04 -5.96 30.58
N ASN A 456 9.07 -5.04 30.54
CA ASN A 456 9.33 -3.62 30.35
C ASN A 456 10.07 -2.93 31.50
N ALA A 457 10.16 -3.57 32.67
CA ALA A 457 10.94 -3.09 33.79
C ALA A 457 12.49 -3.16 33.55
N THR A 458 12.88 -4.04 32.62
CA THR A 458 14.29 -4.30 32.23
C THR A 458 14.48 -4.09 30.72
N PHE A 459 13.89 -3.02 30.20
CA PHE A 459 14.04 -2.69 28.77
C PHE A 459 15.48 -2.33 28.43
N ALA A 460 16.10 -3.09 27.53
CA ALA A 460 17.49 -2.92 27.11
C ALA A 460 17.61 -2.23 25.77
N ASP A 461 18.00 -0.93 25.77
CA ASP A 461 18.37 -0.21 24.56
C ASP A 461 19.82 -0.54 24.17
N HIS A 462 20.07 -0.88 22.92
CA HIS A 462 21.40 -1.30 22.43
C HIS A 462 22.45 -0.20 22.47
N TYR A 463 22.05 1.08 22.48
CA TYR A 463 22.97 2.20 22.63
C TYR A 463 23.31 2.45 24.08
N LEU A 464 22.32 2.38 25.01
CA LEU A 464 22.52 2.62 26.42
C LEU A 464 23.26 1.47 27.11
N GLU A 465 23.04 0.23 26.69
CA GLU A 465 23.63 -0.99 27.27
C GLU A 465 23.38 -1.13 28.79
N VAL A 466 22.29 -0.56 29.28
CA VAL A 466 21.82 -0.66 30.66
C VAL A 466 20.29 -0.75 30.65
N ASP A 467 19.75 -1.44 31.63
CA ASP A 467 18.31 -1.60 31.78
C ASP A 467 17.64 -0.27 32.17
N TYR A 468 16.53 0.03 31.47
CA TYR A 468 15.69 1.19 31.75
C TYR A 468 14.26 0.76 32.11
N ASP A 469 13.78 1.18 33.27
CA ASP A 469 12.46 0.83 33.80
C ASP A 469 11.33 1.64 33.09
N LEU A 470 10.56 0.97 32.23
CA LEU A 470 9.38 1.50 31.56
C LEU A 470 8.06 1.14 32.27
N SER A 471 8.09 0.45 33.43
CA SER A 471 6.89 -0.04 34.14
C SER A 471 5.93 1.05 34.58
N ASN A 472 6.39 2.29 34.69
CA ASN A 472 5.59 3.46 35.06
C ASN A 472 5.04 4.25 33.84
N VAL A 473 5.45 3.88 32.64
CA VAL A 473 4.99 4.49 31.38
C VAL A 473 3.61 3.95 31.01
N MET A 474 2.70 4.84 30.71
CA MET A 474 1.38 4.46 30.19
C MET A 474 1.43 4.38 28.67
N PHE A 475 1.28 3.19 28.10
CA PHE A 475 1.25 2.99 26.68
C PHE A 475 -0.18 2.97 26.15
N ILE A 476 -0.43 3.70 25.07
CA ILE A 476 -1.66 3.65 24.27
C ILE A 476 -1.24 3.48 22.82
N THR A 477 -1.90 2.58 22.10
CA THR A 477 -1.64 2.35 20.68
C THR A 477 -2.79 2.85 19.82
N THR A 478 -2.51 3.21 18.57
CA THR A 478 -3.55 3.52 17.59
C THR A 478 -3.35 2.71 16.33
N ALA A 479 -4.43 2.30 15.71
CA ALA A 479 -4.44 1.61 14.42
C ALA A 479 -5.61 2.10 13.56
N ASN A 480 -5.48 1.99 12.25
CA ASN A 480 -6.61 2.21 11.35
C ASN A 480 -7.35 0.90 11.07
N THR A 481 -6.63 -0.21 11.05
CA THR A 481 -7.14 -1.56 10.78
C THR A 481 -6.71 -2.53 11.88
N LEU A 482 -7.30 -3.73 11.89
CA LEU A 482 -6.90 -4.81 12.80
C LEU A 482 -5.72 -5.65 12.27
N ASN A 483 -5.04 -5.18 11.23
CA ASN A 483 -3.86 -5.85 10.69
C ASN A 483 -2.64 -5.62 11.62
N ILE A 484 -2.73 -6.15 12.84
CA ILE A 484 -1.72 -6.07 13.87
C ILE A 484 -1.16 -7.48 14.09
N PRO A 485 0.16 -7.67 14.27
CA PRO A 485 0.72 -8.97 14.59
C PRO A 485 0.04 -9.62 15.82
N GLY A 486 -0.33 -10.90 15.70
CA GLY A 486 -1.08 -11.63 16.71
C GLY A 486 -0.53 -11.49 18.14
N PRO A 487 0.78 -11.71 18.37
CA PRO A 487 1.39 -11.58 19.71
C PRO A 487 1.23 -10.20 20.35
N LEU A 488 1.18 -9.12 19.54
CA LEU A 488 0.92 -7.77 20.03
C LEU A 488 -0.57 -7.59 20.33
N MET A 489 -1.44 -8.14 19.47
CA MET A 489 -2.90 -8.03 19.63
C MET A 489 -3.38 -8.69 20.93
N ASP A 490 -2.79 -9.83 21.31
CA ASP A 490 -3.12 -10.57 22.54
C ASP A 490 -2.85 -9.76 23.82
N ARG A 491 -2.01 -8.73 23.76
CA ARG A 491 -1.68 -7.84 24.88
C ARG A 491 -2.48 -6.54 24.89
N MET A 492 -3.38 -6.38 23.92
CA MET A 492 -4.13 -5.13 23.69
C MET A 492 -5.60 -5.28 24.03
N GLU A 493 -6.15 -4.29 24.70
CA GLU A 493 -7.58 -4.07 24.82
C GLU A 493 -8.04 -3.18 23.66
N ILE A 494 -8.77 -3.77 22.71
CA ILE A 494 -9.16 -3.10 21.48
C ILE A 494 -10.46 -2.29 21.72
N ILE A 495 -10.33 -0.96 21.59
CA ILE A 495 -11.46 -0.04 21.59
C ILE A 495 -11.72 0.42 20.16
N ARG A 496 -12.82 -0.03 19.57
CA ARG A 496 -13.23 0.36 18.23
C ARG A 496 -13.91 1.72 18.23
N ILE A 497 -13.38 2.65 17.44
CA ILE A 497 -13.93 3.98 17.23
C ILE A 497 -14.52 4.00 15.83
N ALA A 498 -15.83 4.08 15.74
CA ALA A 498 -16.53 4.19 14.47
C ALA A 498 -16.46 5.62 13.91
N GLY A 499 -16.92 5.77 12.67
CA GLY A 499 -17.11 7.07 12.04
C GLY A 499 -18.21 7.88 12.72
N TYR A 500 -18.23 9.20 12.41
CA TYR A 500 -19.22 10.13 12.90
C TYR A 500 -20.42 10.27 11.98
N THR A 501 -21.59 10.47 12.57
CA THR A 501 -22.82 10.91 11.88
C THR A 501 -22.65 12.35 11.39
N GLU A 502 -23.52 12.79 10.49
CA GLU A 502 -23.53 14.18 10.04
C GLU A 502 -23.72 15.16 11.20
N ASN A 503 -24.69 14.88 12.07
CA ASN A 503 -24.99 15.72 13.25
C ASN A 503 -23.78 15.80 14.20
N GLU A 504 -23.11 14.67 14.45
CA GLU A 504 -21.88 14.66 15.25
C GLU A 504 -20.76 15.49 14.58
N LYS A 505 -20.61 15.42 13.25
CA LYS A 505 -19.64 16.24 12.51
C LYS A 505 -19.95 17.74 12.60
N VAL A 506 -21.23 18.13 12.53
CA VAL A 506 -21.67 19.52 12.71
C VAL A 506 -21.28 20.00 14.11
N GLU A 507 -21.61 19.24 15.16
CA GLU A 507 -21.27 19.60 16.53
C GLU A 507 -19.76 19.64 16.79
N ILE A 508 -18.99 18.65 16.28
CA ILE A 508 -17.51 18.64 16.36
C ILE A 508 -16.94 19.86 15.64
N ALA A 509 -17.46 20.19 14.46
CA ALA A 509 -16.99 21.34 13.71
C ALA A 509 -17.26 22.64 14.45
N ARG A 510 -18.46 22.79 15.01
CA ARG A 510 -18.85 24.00 15.76
C ARG A 510 -18.05 24.18 17.05
N LYS A 511 -17.88 23.10 17.84
CA LYS A 511 -17.23 23.18 19.16
C LYS A 511 -15.72 23.20 19.10
N HIS A 512 -15.11 22.51 18.12
CA HIS A 512 -13.68 22.25 18.10
C HIS A 512 -12.97 22.73 16.83
N LEU A 513 -13.48 22.37 15.62
CA LEU A 513 -12.71 22.64 14.40
C LEU A 513 -12.77 24.11 13.98
N LEU A 514 -13.92 24.73 14.06
CA LEU A 514 -14.12 26.12 13.67
C LEU A 514 -13.33 27.10 14.58
N PRO A 515 -13.40 27.01 15.92
CA PRO A 515 -12.58 27.81 16.80
C PRO A 515 -11.08 27.63 16.56
N ASN A 516 -10.64 26.39 16.32
CA ASN A 516 -9.26 26.09 16.01
C ASN A 516 -8.84 26.68 14.65
N ALA A 517 -9.70 26.61 13.62
CA ALA A 517 -9.42 27.21 12.32
C ALA A 517 -9.32 28.73 12.40
N ILE A 518 -10.22 29.39 13.15
CA ILE A 518 -10.21 30.84 13.41
C ILE A 518 -8.88 31.23 14.09
N SER A 519 -8.53 30.57 15.18
CA SER A 519 -7.30 30.84 15.93
C SER A 519 -6.02 30.60 15.11
N LYS A 520 -5.93 29.47 14.38
CA LYS A 520 -4.75 29.14 13.55
C LYS A 520 -4.50 30.14 12.42
N HIS A 521 -5.55 30.82 11.92
CA HIS A 521 -5.42 31.78 10.82
C HIS A 521 -5.44 33.23 11.28
N GLY A 522 -5.39 33.49 12.59
CA GLY A 522 -5.35 34.83 13.14
C GLY A 522 -6.64 35.63 12.95
N LEU A 523 -7.76 34.96 12.81
CA LEU A 523 -9.09 35.55 12.70
C LEU A 523 -9.75 35.68 14.08
N ASN A 524 -10.73 36.56 14.17
CA ASN A 524 -11.61 36.69 15.32
C ASN A 524 -13.00 36.15 14.99
N ALA A 525 -13.76 35.73 16.02
CA ALA A 525 -15.13 35.23 15.84
C ALA A 525 -16.10 36.31 15.23
N LYS A 526 -15.74 37.61 15.30
CA LYS A 526 -16.49 38.69 14.65
C LYS A 526 -16.15 38.87 13.17
N GLU A 527 -14.97 38.42 12.76
CA GLU A 527 -14.47 38.56 11.38
C GLU A 527 -14.88 37.37 10.50
N PHE A 528 -15.02 36.18 11.11
CA PHE A 528 -15.36 34.97 10.39
C PHE A 528 -16.46 34.20 11.10
N SER A 529 -17.58 33.98 10.41
CA SER A 529 -18.70 33.15 10.90
C SER A 529 -19.19 32.23 9.81
N LEU A 530 -19.62 31.04 10.22
CA LEU A 530 -20.16 30.00 9.34
C LEU A 530 -21.55 29.61 9.85
N ASP A 531 -22.55 29.70 8.98
CA ASP A 531 -23.91 29.28 9.31
C ASP A 531 -24.00 27.76 9.40
N GLU A 532 -24.92 27.25 10.19
CA GLU A 532 -25.15 25.81 10.34
C GLU A 532 -25.58 25.14 9.02
N GLU A 533 -26.37 25.87 8.21
CA GLU A 533 -26.74 25.42 6.88
C GLU A 533 -25.52 25.30 5.95
N ALA A 534 -24.63 26.30 5.98
CA ALA A 534 -23.38 26.26 5.21
C ALA A 534 -22.43 25.14 5.68
N LEU A 535 -22.40 24.86 6.98
CA LEU A 535 -21.62 23.77 7.54
C LEU A 535 -22.15 22.40 7.11
N SER A 536 -23.47 22.20 7.16
CA SER A 536 -24.12 20.98 6.66
C SER A 536 -23.92 20.81 5.14
N PHE A 537 -24.01 21.91 4.39
CA PHE A 537 -23.72 21.95 2.96
C PHE A 537 -22.27 21.56 2.67
N LEU A 538 -21.30 22.09 3.43
CA LEU A 538 -19.89 21.77 3.34
C LEU A 538 -19.64 20.26 3.59
N ILE A 539 -20.26 19.71 4.63
CA ILE A 539 -20.14 18.28 4.98
C ILE A 539 -20.67 17.41 3.84
N ARG A 540 -21.86 17.73 3.33
CA ARG A 540 -22.54 16.93 2.30
C ARG A 540 -21.89 17.01 0.93
N ARG A 541 -21.40 18.17 0.53
CA ARG A 541 -20.99 18.43 -0.85
C ARG A 541 -19.48 18.44 -1.06
N TYR A 542 -18.67 18.62 -0.02
CA TYR A 542 -17.21 18.73 -0.14
C TYR A 542 -16.43 17.69 0.66
N THR A 543 -17.07 16.91 1.52
CA THR A 543 -16.42 15.86 2.30
C THR A 543 -17.09 14.49 2.12
N ARG A 544 -16.25 13.42 1.99
CA ARG A 544 -16.70 12.02 1.96
C ARG A 544 -15.70 11.21 2.80
N GLU A 545 -15.94 11.18 4.11
CA GLU A 545 -15.04 10.53 5.08
C GLU A 545 -15.80 10.06 6.32
N ALA A 546 -15.26 9.04 7.00
CA ALA A 546 -15.80 8.58 8.28
C ALA A 546 -15.49 9.55 9.43
N GLY A 547 -14.31 10.15 9.43
CA GLY A 547 -13.86 11.14 10.42
C GLY A 547 -14.17 12.58 10.04
N VAL A 548 -13.31 13.50 10.50
CA VAL A 548 -13.45 14.95 10.29
C VAL A 548 -12.18 15.61 9.73
N ARG A 549 -11.22 14.84 9.20
CA ARG A 549 -9.93 15.36 8.74
C ARG A 549 -10.03 16.22 7.47
N ASN A 550 -10.86 15.81 6.51
CA ASN A 550 -11.11 16.61 5.31
C ASN A 550 -11.96 17.81 5.64
N LEU A 551 -12.95 17.67 6.54
CA LEU A 551 -13.74 18.79 7.05
C LEU A 551 -12.85 19.85 7.69
N GLU A 552 -11.87 19.49 8.51
CA GLU A 552 -10.88 20.42 9.08
C GLU A 552 -10.07 21.13 7.96
N ARG A 553 -9.70 20.43 6.89
CA ARG A 553 -8.97 20.99 5.76
C ARG A 553 -9.82 22.00 4.99
N GLU A 554 -11.08 21.68 4.71
CA GLU A 554 -11.98 22.58 3.99
C GLU A 554 -12.32 23.81 4.85
N LEU A 555 -12.57 23.65 6.15
CA LEU A 555 -12.73 24.78 7.08
C LEU A 555 -11.49 25.68 7.12
N SER A 556 -10.30 25.10 7.15
CA SER A 556 -9.04 25.84 7.07
C SER A 556 -8.88 26.57 5.73
N THR A 557 -9.40 26.00 4.63
CA THR A 557 -9.38 26.62 3.31
C THR A 557 -10.34 27.81 3.27
N LEU A 558 -11.55 27.69 3.82
CA LEU A 558 -12.51 28.79 3.95
C LEU A 558 -11.93 29.93 4.79
N ALA A 559 -11.30 29.59 5.93
CA ALA A 559 -10.66 30.60 6.79
C ALA A 559 -9.54 31.36 6.05
N ARG A 560 -8.66 30.65 5.31
CA ARG A 560 -7.61 31.30 4.51
C ARG A 560 -8.18 32.23 3.43
N LYS A 561 -9.25 31.83 2.75
CA LYS A 561 -9.92 32.67 1.73
C LYS A 561 -10.60 33.89 2.36
N ALA A 562 -11.20 33.70 3.54
CA ALA A 562 -11.76 34.81 4.31
C ALA A 562 -10.68 35.84 4.72
N VAL A 563 -9.51 35.39 5.20
CA VAL A 563 -8.36 36.29 5.48
C VAL A 563 -7.98 37.07 4.23
N LYS A 564 -7.88 36.39 3.06
CA LYS A 564 -7.57 37.05 1.79
C LYS A 564 -8.60 38.11 1.44
N GLU A 565 -9.89 37.82 1.57
CA GLU A 565 -10.99 38.78 1.30
C GLU A 565 -10.94 39.99 2.24
N ILE A 566 -10.74 39.79 3.54
CA ILE A 566 -10.62 40.87 4.53
C ILE A 566 -9.43 41.76 4.20
N MET A 567 -8.28 41.21 3.85
CA MET A 567 -7.05 41.97 3.59
C MET A 567 -7.07 42.72 2.24
N ILE A 568 -7.60 42.11 1.18
CA ILE A 568 -7.61 42.70 -0.16
C ILE A 568 -8.81 43.61 -0.35
N SER A 569 -10.02 43.12 -0.01
CA SER A 569 -11.29 43.87 -0.24
C SER A 569 -11.66 44.77 0.92
N LYS A 570 -10.81 44.87 1.99
CA LYS A 570 -11.03 45.67 3.20
C LYS A 570 -12.39 45.42 3.85
N LYS A 571 -12.97 44.20 3.67
CA LYS A 571 -14.19 43.82 4.37
C LYS A 571 -13.93 43.67 5.86
N LYS A 572 -14.89 44.08 6.70
CA LYS A 572 -14.76 43.95 8.17
C LYS A 572 -15.03 42.53 8.66
N SER A 573 -15.83 41.78 7.91
CA SER A 573 -16.19 40.41 8.27
C SER A 573 -16.63 39.63 7.02
N VAL A 574 -16.50 38.29 7.09
CA VAL A 574 -16.97 37.35 6.09
C VAL A 574 -17.93 36.37 6.75
N LYS A 575 -19.20 36.43 6.37
CA LYS A 575 -20.21 35.46 6.75
C LYS A 575 -20.31 34.39 5.65
N VAL A 576 -19.96 33.16 5.98
CA VAL A 576 -19.96 32.04 5.02
C VAL A 576 -21.36 31.41 4.98
N THR A 577 -22.03 31.61 3.84
CA THR A 577 -23.30 30.96 3.46
C THR A 577 -23.01 29.82 2.45
N PRO A 578 -23.98 28.95 2.12
CA PRO A 578 -23.79 27.92 1.07
C PRO A 578 -23.26 28.50 -0.26
N ALA A 579 -23.75 29.65 -0.70
CA ALA A 579 -23.28 30.33 -1.92
C ALA A 579 -21.81 30.75 -1.81
N VAL A 580 -21.38 31.24 -0.65
CA VAL A 580 -19.97 31.63 -0.40
C VAL A 580 -19.07 30.40 -0.32
N VAL A 581 -19.58 29.26 0.16
CA VAL A 581 -18.84 27.97 0.13
C VAL A 581 -18.55 27.57 -1.33
N GLU A 582 -19.54 27.68 -2.24
CA GLU A 582 -19.32 27.38 -3.67
C GLU A 582 -18.37 28.39 -4.33
N GLU A 583 -18.51 29.68 -4.02
CA GLU A 583 -17.59 30.70 -4.53
C GLU A 583 -16.13 30.41 -4.08
N PHE A 584 -15.95 30.02 -2.83
CA PHE A 584 -14.63 29.80 -2.26
C PHE A 584 -14.04 28.43 -2.62
N LEU A 585 -14.79 27.35 -2.59
CA LEU A 585 -14.30 25.99 -2.82
C LEU A 585 -14.50 25.49 -4.25
N GLY A 586 -15.30 26.21 -5.05
CA GLY A 586 -15.64 25.83 -6.42
C GLY A 586 -16.79 24.81 -6.47
N VAL A 587 -16.95 24.15 -7.61
CA VAL A 587 -18.03 23.21 -7.86
C VAL A 587 -18.08 22.11 -6.78
N PRO A 588 -19.27 21.74 -6.27
CA PRO A 588 -19.45 20.66 -5.33
C PRO A 588 -18.79 19.36 -5.79
N LYS A 589 -17.99 18.76 -4.92
CA LYS A 589 -17.20 17.55 -5.24
C LYS A 589 -18.05 16.27 -5.23
N TYR A 590 -19.08 16.24 -4.40
CA TYR A 590 -19.90 15.06 -4.16
C TYR A 590 -21.38 15.38 -4.35
N ARG A 591 -22.10 14.47 -4.98
CA ARG A 591 -23.53 14.49 -5.07
C ARG A 591 -24.10 13.75 -3.86
N TYR A 592 -24.81 14.46 -2.98
CA TYR A 592 -25.41 13.89 -1.79
C TYR A 592 -26.88 13.58 -2.03
N GLY A 593 -27.29 12.35 -1.68
CA GLY A 593 -28.71 11.94 -1.75
C GLY A 593 -29.25 11.74 -3.17
N GLU A 594 -28.40 11.73 -4.21
CA GLU A 594 -28.81 11.30 -5.54
C GLU A 594 -28.76 9.76 -5.62
N ILE A 595 -29.73 9.12 -4.97
CA ILE A 595 -30.14 7.77 -5.35
C ILE A 595 -30.89 7.95 -6.67
N GLU A 596 -30.69 7.05 -7.62
CA GLU A 596 -31.53 7.04 -8.83
C GLU A 596 -32.98 7.08 -8.44
N SER A 597 -33.77 7.97 -9.05
CA SER A 597 -35.12 8.27 -8.64
C SER A 597 -36.11 7.15 -9.03
N ASP A 598 -35.68 6.21 -9.87
CA ASP A 598 -36.56 5.22 -10.48
C ASP A 598 -36.16 3.79 -10.12
N ASP A 599 -37.15 2.93 -9.93
CA ASP A 599 -36.97 1.51 -9.73
C ASP A 599 -36.48 0.85 -11.02
N GLN A 600 -35.30 0.25 -11.00
CA GLN A 600 -34.65 -0.28 -12.19
C GLN A 600 -34.49 -1.80 -12.15
N VAL A 601 -34.52 -2.43 -13.33
CA VAL A 601 -34.24 -3.86 -13.47
C VAL A 601 -32.73 -4.09 -13.48
N GLY A 602 -32.28 -4.98 -12.60
CA GLY A 602 -30.88 -5.38 -12.52
C GLY A 602 -29.97 -4.41 -11.77
N VAL A 603 -30.45 -3.26 -11.30
CA VAL A 603 -29.67 -2.28 -10.52
C VAL A 603 -30.04 -2.36 -9.04
N VAL A 604 -29.03 -2.56 -8.19
CA VAL A 604 -29.22 -2.71 -6.73
C VAL A 604 -28.16 -1.95 -5.96
N THR A 605 -28.54 -1.39 -4.82
CA THR A 605 -27.61 -0.75 -3.89
C THR A 605 -27.17 -1.74 -2.81
N GLY A 606 -25.88 -2.12 -2.84
CA GLY A 606 -25.20 -2.83 -1.77
C GLY A 606 -24.52 -1.88 -0.80
N LEU A 607 -24.08 -2.41 0.35
CA LEU A 607 -23.33 -1.67 1.36
C LEU A 607 -21.92 -2.25 1.51
N ALA A 608 -20.93 -1.44 1.23
CA ALA A 608 -19.50 -1.77 1.39
C ALA A 608 -18.90 -1.09 2.62
N TRP A 609 -17.87 -1.69 3.17
CA TRP A 609 -17.01 -1.10 4.19
C TRP A 609 -15.60 -0.95 3.63
N THR A 610 -15.00 0.21 3.83
CA THR A 610 -13.65 0.57 3.39
C THR A 610 -12.86 1.20 4.55
N ASP A 611 -11.56 1.36 4.38
CA ASP A 611 -10.69 2.01 5.39
C ASP A 611 -11.09 3.47 5.70
N VAL A 612 -11.86 4.11 4.81
CA VAL A 612 -12.37 5.48 5.00
C VAL A 612 -13.80 5.52 5.54
N GLY A 613 -14.44 4.37 5.75
CA GLY A 613 -15.79 4.23 6.27
C GLY A 613 -16.72 3.41 5.37
N GLY A 614 -18.03 3.49 5.62
CA GLY A 614 -19.03 2.82 4.79
C GLY A 614 -19.30 3.58 3.49
N GLU A 615 -19.58 2.84 2.42
CA GLU A 615 -19.93 3.36 1.09
C GLU A 615 -21.13 2.61 0.50
N LEU A 616 -21.90 3.31 -0.34
CA LEU A 616 -22.93 2.70 -1.18
C LEU A 616 -22.22 2.05 -2.38
N LEU A 617 -22.60 0.82 -2.69
CA LEU A 617 -22.05 0.05 -3.78
C LEU A 617 -23.16 -0.25 -4.79
N THR A 618 -23.20 0.47 -5.89
CA THR A 618 -24.10 0.15 -7.00
C THR A 618 -23.64 -1.13 -7.69
N ILE A 619 -24.54 -2.04 -7.94
CA ILE A 619 -24.32 -3.29 -8.66
C ILE A 619 -25.34 -3.33 -9.79
N GLU A 620 -24.84 -3.48 -11.00
CA GLU A 620 -25.62 -3.49 -12.23
C GLU A 620 -25.51 -4.86 -12.90
N SER A 621 -26.64 -5.46 -13.25
CA SER A 621 -26.66 -6.67 -14.05
C SER A 621 -27.47 -6.44 -15.32
N VAL A 622 -26.94 -6.93 -16.44
CA VAL A 622 -27.64 -6.93 -17.71
C VAL A 622 -27.66 -8.34 -18.30
N MET A 623 -28.74 -8.64 -18.99
CA MET A 623 -28.91 -9.92 -19.69
C MET A 623 -28.92 -9.67 -21.19
N MET A 624 -28.15 -10.47 -21.92
CA MET A 624 -28.00 -10.36 -23.36
C MET A 624 -28.12 -11.75 -24.02
N PRO A 625 -28.45 -11.83 -25.33
CA PRO A 625 -28.39 -13.11 -26.06
C PRO A 625 -27.01 -13.72 -25.98
N GLY A 626 -26.92 -15.03 -25.69
CA GLY A 626 -25.63 -15.67 -25.47
C GLY A 626 -25.72 -17.19 -25.31
N LYS A 627 -24.75 -17.77 -24.62
CA LYS A 627 -24.61 -19.24 -24.40
C LYS A 627 -24.50 -19.59 -22.91
N GLY A 628 -25.08 -18.80 -22.03
CA GLY A 628 -25.05 -19.03 -20.58
C GLY A 628 -23.78 -18.56 -19.89
N ARG A 629 -23.01 -17.65 -20.51
CA ARG A 629 -21.79 -17.13 -19.91
C ARG A 629 -22.14 -16.06 -18.87
N MET A 630 -21.47 -16.14 -17.69
CA MET A 630 -21.47 -15.05 -16.73
C MET A 630 -20.16 -14.25 -16.83
N THR A 631 -20.28 -12.97 -17.12
CA THR A 631 -19.16 -12.02 -17.17
C THR A 631 -19.23 -11.11 -15.95
N VAL A 632 -18.08 -10.85 -15.35
CA VAL A 632 -17.97 -10.01 -14.15
C VAL A 632 -16.91 -8.95 -14.36
N THR A 633 -17.25 -7.67 -14.12
CA THR A 633 -16.32 -6.53 -14.23
C THR A 633 -16.44 -5.57 -13.03
N GLY A 634 -15.44 -4.70 -12.81
CA GLY A 634 -15.45 -3.72 -11.72
C GLY A 634 -14.27 -3.81 -10.76
N ASN A 635 -13.12 -4.37 -11.20
CA ASN A 635 -11.91 -4.54 -10.39
C ASN A 635 -12.15 -5.34 -9.09
N LEU A 636 -12.85 -6.49 -9.23
CA LEU A 636 -13.22 -7.37 -8.12
C LEU A 636 -12.11 -8.37 -7.82
N ARG A 637 -11.79 -8.53 -6.54
CA ARG A 637 -10.87 -9.58 -6.08
C ARG A 637 -11.58 -10.92 -5.92
N ASP A 638 -10.84 -11.94 -5.56
CA ASP A 638 -11.28 -13.34 -5.69
C ASP A 638 -12.46 -13.69 -4.78
N VAL A 639 -12.49 -13.23 -3.52
CA VAL A 639 -13.61 -13.48 -2.60
C VAL A 639 -14.94 -12.92 -3.15
N MET A 640 -14.90 -11.73 -3.77
CA MET A 640 -16.11 -11.15 -4.36
C MET A 640 -16.54 -11.89 -5.62
N LYS A 641 -15.60 -12.40 -6.45
CA LYS A 641 -15.91 -13.26 -7.61
C LYS A 641 -16.53 -14.59 -7.17
N GLU A 642 -16.02 -15.21 -6.10
CA GLU A 642 -16.60 -16.41 -5.51
C GLU A 642 -18.04 -16.16 -5.02
N SER A 643 -18.27 -15.02 -4.37
CA SER A 643 -19.61 -14.61 -3.91
C SER A 643 -20.60 -14.48 -5.07
N ILE A 644 -20.18 -13.93 -6.21
CA ILE A 644 -21.02 -13.86 -7.43
C ILE A 644 -21.30 -15.25 -7.97
N SER A 645 -20.31 -16.14 -7.99
CA SER A 645 -20.48 -17.51 -8.45
C SER A 645 -21.44 -18.31 -7.56
N ALA A 646 -21.37 -18.10 -6.24
CA ALA A 646 -22.30 -18.67 -5.28
C ALA A 646 -23.73 -18.14 -5.48
N ALA A 647 -23.87 -16.82 -5.68
CA ALA A 647 -25.15 -16.17 -5.97
C ALA A 647 -25.78 -16.73 -7.25
N ALA A 648 -25.02 -16.84 -8.33
CA ALA A 648 -25.49 -17.41 -9.59
C ALA A 648 -25.92 -18.87 -9.47
N SER A 649 -25.15 -19.68 -8.76
CA SER A 649 -25.48 -21.09 -8.49
C SER A 649 -26.76 -21.22 -7.66
N TYR A 650 -26.93 -20.39 -6.65
CA TYR A 650 -28.14 -20.33 -5.85
C TYR A 650 -29.36 -19.97 -6.71
N VAL A 651 -29.29 -18.92 -7.51
CA VAL A 651 -30.39 -18.50 -8.40
C VAL A 651 -30.75 -19.61 -9.38
N ARG A 652 -29.76 -20.27 -9.98
CA ARG A 652 -29.97 -21.39 -10.90
C ARG A 652 -30.67 -22.57 -10.23
N SER A 653 -30.28 -22.89 -8.97
CA SER A 653 -30.90 -23.99 -8.19
C SER A 653 -32.35 -23.70 -7.81
N ARG A 654 -32.78 -22.43 -7.78
CA ARG A 654 -34.11 -21.97 -7.38
C ARG A 654 -34.91 -21.35 -8.53
N ALA A 655 -34.44 -21.53 -9.76
CA ALA A 655 -35.01 -20.92 -10.96
C ALA A 655 -36.53 -21.03 -11.04
N ILE A 656 -37.05 -22.26 -10.90
CA ILE A 656 -38.49 -22.55 -10.97
C ILE A 656 -39.26 -21.76 -9.90
N ASN A 657 -38.73 -21.65 -8.70
CA ASN A 657 -39.36 -20.92 -7.59
C ASN A 657 -39.46 -19.39 -7.88
N TYR A 658 -38.55 -18.86 -8.67
CA TYR A 658 -38.52 -17.46 -9.07
C TYR A 658 -39.16 -17.16 -10.42
N GLY A 659 -39.83 -18.17 -11.03
CA GLY A 659 -40.46 -18.00 -12.35
C GLY A 659 -39.49 -17.91 -13.52
N ILE A 660 -38.26 -18.46 -13.35
CA ILE A 660 -37.23 -18.47 -14.37
C ILE A 660 -37.20 -19.85 -15.02
N GLU A 661 -37.35 -19.86 -16.33
CA GLU A 661 -37.27 -21.10 -17.14
C GLU A 661 -35.79 -21.59 -17.18
N PRO A 662 -35.49 -22.87 -16.85
CA PRO A 662 -34.12 -23.38 -16.85
C PRO A 662 -33.34 -23.16 -18.14
N PRO A 663 -33.93 -23.29 -19.39
CA PRO A 663 -33.21 -23.04 -20.62
C PRO A 663 -32.72 -21.60 -20.81
N LEU A 664 -33.23 -20.65 -20.02
CA LEU A 664 -32.81 -19.25 -20.09
C LEU A 664 -31.32 -19.11 -19.71
N PHE A 665 -30.85 -19.92 -18.75
CA PHE A 665 -29.45 -19.93 -18.35
C PHE A 665 -28.47 -20.42 -19.43
N GLU A 666 -28.94 -21.09 -20.48
CA GLU A 666 -28.12 -21.58 -21.59
C GLU A 666 -28.23 -20.69 -22.81
N ARG A 667 -29.26 -19.84 -22.90
CA ARG A 667 -29.56 -19.00 -24.05
C ARG A 667 -29.27 -17.53 -23.83
N ARG A 668 -28.91 -17.14 -22.59
CA ARG A 668 -28.64 -15.77 -22.20
C ARG A 668 -27.35 -15.67 -21.44
N ASP A 669 -26.53 -14.72 -21.82
CA ASP A 669 -25.37 -14.31 -21.03
C ASP A 669 -25.78 -13.23 -20.04
N ILE A 670 -25.19 -13.27 -18.84
CA ILE A 670 -25.40 -12.26 -17.79
C ILE A 670 -24.08 -11.54 -17.57
N HIS A 671 -24.09 -10.23 -17.58
CA HIS A 671 -22.95 -9.41 -17.20
C HIS A 671 -23.27 -8.65 -15.92
N VAL A 672 -22.49 -8.91 -14.87
CA VAL A 672 -22.56 -8.20 -13.60
C VAL A 672 -21.42 -7.19 -13.56
N HIS A 673 -21.75 -5.94 -13.39
CA HIS A 673 -20.79 -4.84 -13.30
C HIS A 673 -20.91 -4.13 -11.96
N VAL A 674 -19.78 -3.84 -11.34
CA VAL A 674 -19.70 -2.99 -10.16
C VAL A 674 -18.90 -1.75 -10.54
N PRO A 675 -19.55 -0.59 -10.74
CA PRO A 675 -18.89 0.66 -11.13
C PRO A 675 -17.73 1.09 -10.20
N GLU A 676 -17.00 2.12 -10.59
CA GLU A 676 -15.81 2.62 -9.89
C GLU A 676 -14.62 1.63 -9.91
N GLY A 677 -14.23 1.15 -11.07
CA GLY A 677 -13.12 0.21 -11.28
C GLY A 677 -11.73 0.69 -10.82
N ALA A 678 -11.56 1.96 -10.49
CA ALA A 678 -10.32 2.50 -9.96
C ALA A 678 -10.00 1.98 -8.54
N THR A 679 -11.02 1.57 -7.76
CA THR A 679 -10.86 1.05 -6.40
C THR A 679 -11.07 -0.46 -6.39
N PRO A 680 -10.08 -1.28 -5.95
CA PRO A 680 -10.27 -2.71 -5.79
C PRO A 680 -11.36 -3.01 -4.75
N LYS A 681 -12.27 -3.94 -5.07
CA LYS A 681 -13.36 -4.35 -4.20
C LYS A 681 -13.20 -5.81 -3.81
N ASP A 682 -13.37 -6.12 -2.53
CA ASP A 682 -13.25 -7.48 -2.00
C ASP A 682 -14.25 -7.73 -0.87
N GLY A 683 -14.54 -9.01 -0.62
CA GLY A 683 -15.37 -9.44 0.48
C GLY A 683 -16.68 -10.11 0.07
N PRO A 684 -17.21 -11.02 0.90
CA PRO A 684 -18.40 -11.83 0.58
C PRO A 684 -19.72 -11.08 0.82
N SER A 685 -19.69 -9.92 1.49
CA SER A 685 -20.89 -9.21 2.00
C SER A 685 -21.81 -8.61 0.93
N ALA A 686 -21.42 -8.66 -0.34
CA ALA A 686 -22.25 -8.25 -1.47
C ALA A 686 -23.13 -9.38 -2.03
N GLY A 687 -23.02 -10.61 -1.51
CA GLY A 687 -23.71 -11.79 -2.04
C GLY A 687 -25.23 -11.64 -2.14
N VAL A 688 -25.85 -11.05 -1.13
CA VAL A 688 -27.30 -10.76 -1.11
C VAL A 688 -27.67 -9.78 -2.23
N ALA A 689 -26.89 -8.70 -2.40
CA ALA A 689 -27.12 -7.71 -3.45
C ALA A 689 -26.91 -8.30 -4.84
N MET A 690 -25.84 -9.07 -5.04
CA MET A 690 -25.59 -9.77 -6.31
C MET A 690 -26.73 -10.70 -6.69
N THR A 691 -27.24 -11.47 -5.73
CA THR A 691 -28.37 -12.39 -5.94
C THR A 691 -29.62 -11.62 -6.34
N THR A 692 -29.93 -10.52 -5.65
CA THR A 692 -31.08 -9.66 -5.95
C THR A 692 -31.01 -9.09 -7.35
N SER A 693 -29.84 -8.59 -7.76
CA SER A 693 -29.59 -8.05 -9.10
C SER A 693 -29.76 -9.12 -10.19
N ILE A 694 -29.21 -10.34 -9.97
CA ILE A 694 -29.33 -11.45 -10.93
C ILE A 694 -30.78 -11.92 -11.05
N VAL A 695 -31.53 -12.06 -9.92
CA VAL A 695 -32.95 -12.44 -9.95
C VAL A 695 -33.75 -11.35 -10.68
N SER A 696 -33.52 -10.09 -10.38
CA SER A 696 -34.21 -8.97 -11.03
C SER A 696 -34.02 -8.97 -12.55
N VAL A 697 -32.80 -9.15 -13.04
CA VAL A 697 -32.55 -9.15 -14.50
C VAL A 697 -33.14 -10.37 -15.21
N LEU A 698 -33.15 -11.53 -14.56
CA LEU A 698 -33.73 -12.76 -15.13
C LEU A 698 -35.24 -12.77 -15.13
N THR A 699 -35.87 -12.15 -14.13
CA THR A 699 -37.34 -12.07 -14.01
C THR A 699 -37.93 -10.81 -14.64
N GLY A 700 -37.11 -9.81 -14.97
CA GLY A 700 -37.56 -8.51 -15.45
C GLY A 700 -38.30 -7.70 -14.40
N ILE A 701 -38.16 -8.02 -13.11
CA ILE A 701 -38.81 -7.32 -12.00
C ILE A 701 -37.87 -6.23 -11.49
N PRO A 702 -38.28 -4.95 -11.47
CA PRO A 702 -37.46 -3.87 -10.94
C PRO A 702 -37.16 -4.03 -9.43
N ILE A 703 -36.01 -3.52 -9.02
CA ILE A 703 -35.62 -3.40 -7.62
C ILE A 703 -35.99 -2.01 -7.13
N ARG A 704 -36.52 -1.90 -5.93
CA ARG A 704 -36.82 -0.61 -5.32
C ARG A 704 -35.54 0.21 -5.15
N HIS A 705 -35.58 1.48 -5.58
CA HIS A 705 -34.44 2.41 -5.51
C HIS A 705 -34.09 2.85 -4.07
N ASP A 706 -35.08 2.81 -3.16
CA ASP A 706 -34.96 3.26 -1.77
C ASP A 706 -34.45 2.18 -0.80
N VAL A 707 -34.01 1.00 -1.33
CA VAL A 707 -33.49 -0.10 -0.52
C VAL A 707 -31.99 -0.29 -0.69
N ALA A 708 -31.32 -0.70 0.38
CA ALA A 708 -29.96 -1.20 0.33
C ALA A 708 -29.83 -2.51 1.09
N MET A 709 -28.81 -3.29 0.80
CA MET A 709 -28.64 -4.60 1.42
C MET A 709 -27.18 -4.98 1.61
N THR A 710 -26.94 -5.83 2.61
CA THR A 710 -25.64 -6.44 2.86
C THR A 710 -25.82 -7.81 3.46
N GLY A 711 -24.98 -8.75 3.08
CA GLY A 711 -24.98 -10.11 3.58
C GLY A 711 -24.21 -11.04 2.66
N GLU A 712 -23.56 -12.04 3.22
CA GLU A 712 -23.01 -13.16 2.48
C GLU A 712 -24.12 -14.18 2.23
N ILE A 713 -24.13 -14.83 1.08
CA ILE A 713 -25.12 -15.84 0.72
C ILE A 713 -24.48 -17.23 0.65
N THR A 714 -25.19 -18.24 1.15
CA THR A 714 -24.82 -19.64 0.95
C THR A 714 -25.55 -20.24 -0.26
N LEU A 715 -25.06 -21.35 -0.79
CA LEU A 715 -25.72 -22.11 -1.88
C LEU A 715 -27.15 -22.60 -1.53
N ARG A 716 -27.55 -22.51 -0.24
CA ARG A 716 -28.91 -22.85 0.23
C ARG A 716 -29.77 -21.63 0.53
N GLY A 717 -29.27 -20.42 0.23
CA GLY A 717 -30.00 -19.16 0.41
C GLY A 717 -30.03 -18.65 1.86
N ARG A 718 -29.17 -19.14 2.77
CA ARG A 718 -28.98 -18.51 4.08
C ARG A 718 -28.16 -17.25 3.94
N VAL A 719 -28.52 -16.24 4.69
CA VAL A 719 -27.80 -14.99 4.80
C VAL A 719 -26.87 -15.07 6.02
N LEU A 720 -25.58 -14.95 5.81
CA LEU A 720 -24.54 -15.04 6.82
C LEU A 720 -24.12 -13.66 7.33
N PRO A 721 -23.63 -13.56 8.60
CA PRO A 721 -23.25 -12.30 9.22
C PRO A 721 -22.07 -11.63 8.52
N ILE A 722 -22.01 -10.29 8.67
CA ILE A 722 -21.00 -9.42 8.06
C ILE A 722 -20.32 -8.54 9.09
N GLY A 723 -19.16 -7.99 8.75
CA GLY A 723 -18.46 -6.97 9.55
C GLY A 723 -18.82 -5.53 9.12
N GLY A 724 -18.57 -4.56 10.03
CA GLY A 724 -18.69 -3.14 9.73
C GLY A 724 -20.14 -2.66 9.56
N LEU A 725 -21.10 -3.24 10.28
CA LEU A 725 -22.52 -2.90 10.14
C LEU A 725 -22.79 -1.42 10.43
N LYS A 726 -22.15 -0.84 11.47
CA LYS A 726 -22.34 0.57 11.83
C LYS A 726 -21.93 1.52 10.70
N GLU A 727 -20.78 1.29 10.10
CA GLU A 727 -20.26 2.08 8.98
C GLU A 727 -21.16 1.96 7.75
N LYS A 728 -21.65 0.76 7.48
CA LYS A 728 -22.59 0.48 6.38
C LYS A 728 -23.91 1.21 6.55
N LEU A 729 -24.49 1.20 7.76
CA LEU A 729 -25.72 1.93 8.07
C LEU A 729 -25.52 3.45 8.02
N LEU A 730 -24.36 3.95 8.45
CA LEU A 730 -24.00 5.35 8.28
C LEU A 730 -23.93 5.76 6.80
N ALA A 731 -23.44 4.88 5.93
CA ALA A 731 -23.44 5.13 4.49
C ALA A 731 -24.86 5.14 3.91
N ALA A 732 -25.70 4.18 4.32
CA ALA A 732 -27.10 4.11 3.91
C ALA A 732 -27.87 5.39 4.33
N ALA A 733 -27.70 5.85 5.58
CA ALA A 733 -28.32 7.08 6.08
C ALA A 733 -27.85 8.31 5.28
N ARG A 734 -26.55 8.43 4.99
CA ARG A 734 -26.00 9.51 4.16
C ARG A 734 -26.52 9.47 2.72
N GLY A 735 -26.72 8.28 2.17
CA GLY A 735 -27.27 8.08 0.85
C GLY A 735 -28.78 8.32 0.75
N GLY A 736 -29.50 8.48 1.87
CA GLY A 736 -30.96 8.68 1.86
C GLY A 736 -31.75 7.37 1.67
N ILE A 737 -31.14 6.21 1.91
CA ILE A 737 -31.80 4.90 1.87
C ILE A 737 -32.87 4.83 2.97
N LYS A 738 -34.05 4.33 2.62
CA LYS A 738 -35.18 4.20 3.57
C LYS A 738 -35.27 2.82 4.21
N THR A 739 -34.89 1.77 3.48
CA THR A 739 -34.95 0.39 3.97
C THR A 739 -33.61 -0.32 3.81
N VAL A 740 -33.11 -0.95 4.86
CA VAL A 740 -31.84 -1.70 4.81
C VAL A 740 -32.05 -3.14 5.26
N PHE A 741 -31.63 -4.10 4.42
CA PHE A 741 -31.62 -5.52 4.77
C PHE A 741 -30.25 -5.90 5.34
N ILE A 742 -30.27 -6.50 6.55
CA ILE A 742 -29.07 -6.97 7.25
C ILE A 742 -29.22 -8.45 7.61
N PRO A 743 -28.13 -9.20 7.80
CA PRO A 743 -28.23 -10.57 8.32
C PRO A 743 -28.86 -10.61 9.72
N GLU A 744 -29.69 -11.63 10.01
CA GLU A 744 -30.35 -11.83 11.32
C GLU A 744 -29.30 -11.91 12.45
N ASP A 745 -28.19 -12.60 12.24
CA ASP A 745 -27.09 -12.73 13.20
C ASP A 745 -26.45 -11.38 13.58
N ASN A 746 -26.59 -10.35 12.73
CA ASN A 746 -26.14 -8.99 13.01
C ASN A 746 -27.18 -8.12 13.74
N ALA A 747 -28.36 -8.63 14.05
CA ALA A 747 -29.36 -7.88 14.82
C ALA A 747 -28.84 -7.48 16.23
N LYS A 748 -27.96 -8.32 16.82
CA LYS A 748 -27.27 -8.00 18.07
C LYS A 748 -26.41 -6.74 17.98
N ASP A 749 -25.80 -6.47 16.80
CA ASP A 749 -24.91 -5.32 16.59
C ASP A 749 -25.70 -4.00 16.57
N LEU A 750 -27.04 -4.06 16.37
CA LEU A 750 -27.91 -2.88 16.41
C LEU A 750 -27.96 -2.23 17.80
N THR A 751 -27.65 -2.96 18.86
CA THR A 751 -27.53 -2.41 20.23
C THR A 751 -26.38 -1.41 20.35
N GLU A 752 -25.40 -1.51 19.49
CA GLU A 752 -24.26 -0.60 19.45
C GLU A 752 -24.46 0.65 18.60
N ILE A 753 -25.58 0.74 17.87
CA ILE A 753 -25.89 1.80 16.93
C ILE A 753 -26.80 2.81 17.57
N SER A 754 -26.49 4.10 17.45
CA SER A 754 -27.30 5.18 18.03
C SER A 754 -28.69 5.25 17.41
N ASP A 755 -29.69 5.65 18.23
CA ASP A 755 -31.08 5.77 17.79
C ASP A 755 -31.25 6.85 16.69
N ALA A 756 -30.36 7.82 16.62
CA ALA A 756 -30.33 8.80 15.54
C ALA A 756 -30.06 8.19 14.14
N ILE A 757 -29.33 7.09 14.07
CA ILE A 757 -29.11 6.35 12.80
C ILE A 757 -30.32 5.46 12.51
N LYS A 758 -30.85 4.77 13.53
CA LYS A 758 -31.98 3.85 13.40
C LYS A 758 -33.26 4.58 13.02
N GLY A 759 -33.52 5.77 13.61
CA GLY A 759 -34.77 6.52 13.43
C GLY A 759 -34.96 7.09 12.00
N GLY A 760 -33.93 7.09 11.16
CA GLY A 760 -34.01 7.57 9.79
C GLY A 760 -34.29 6.51 8.72
N MET A 761 -34.27 5.22 9.09
CA MET A 761 -34.43 4.10 8.13
C MET A 761 -35.08 2.89 8.80
N GLU A 762 -35.78 2.08 8.02
CA GLU A 762 -36.25 0.78 8.42
C GLU A 762 -35.13 -0.28 8.26
N ILE A 763 -34.70 -0.90 9.35
CA ILE A 763 -33.65 -1.93 9.33
C ILE A 763 -34.34 -3.28 9.50
N ILE A 764 -34.22 -4.16 8.50
CA ILE A 764 -34.87 -5.45 8.44
C ILE A 764 -33.83 -6.57 8.57
N PRO A 765 -33.76 -7.27 9.72
CA PRO A 765 -32.98 -8.50 9.84
C PRO A 765 -33.60 -9.61 8.97
N VAL A 766 -32.75 -10.35 8.24
CA VAL A 766 -33.18 -11.44 7.34
C VAL A 766 -32.29 -12.67 7.52
N ALA A 767 -32.90 -13.84 7.58
CA ALA A 767 -32.21 -15.12 7.67
C ALA A 767 -32.06 -15.79 6.30
N ARG A 768 -32.94 -15.51 5.37
CA ARG A 768 -33.00 -16.14 4.05
C ARG A 768 -33.15 -15.13 2.92
N MET A 769 -32.66 -15.50 1.77
CA MET A 769 -32.68 -14.67 0.55
C MET A 769 -34.11 -14.41 0.06
N ASP A 770 -35.03 -15.37 0.27
CA ASP A 770 -36.45 -15.22 -0.12
C ASP A 770 -37.12 -14.04 0.59
N GLU A 771 -36.77 -13.77 1.86
CA GLU A 771 -37.24 -12.63 2.64
C GLU A 771 -36.79 -11.28 2.04
N VAL A 772 -35.57 -11.26 1.53
CA VAL A 772 -35.02 -10.07 0.86
C VAL A 772 -35.77 -9.82 -0.44
N LEU A 773 -35.88 -10.85 -1.29
CA LEU A 773 -36.54 -10.74 -2.59
C LEU A 773 -38.01 -10.31 -2.47
N ALA A 774 -38.72 -10.79 -1.45
CA ALA A 774 -40.11 -10.43 -1.21
C ALA A 774 -40.32 -8.94 -0.92
N LYS A 775 -39.32 -8.25 -0.38
CA LYS A 775 -39.44 -6.84 0.05
C LYS A 775 -38.60 -5.87 -0.81
N ALA A 776 -37.51 -6.34 -1.42
CA ALA A 776 -36.62 -5.53 -2.23
C ALA A 776 -37.12 -5.36 -3.68
N LEU A 777 -37.78 -6.36 -4.22
CA LEU A 777 -38.40 -6.29 -5.55
C LEU A 777 -39.75 -5.58 -5.48
N VAL A 778 -40.11 -4.86 -6.54
CA VAL A 778 -41.41 -4.18 -6.67
C VAL A 778 -42.59 -5.15 -6.60
N ARG A 779 -42.36 -6.39 -7.06
CA ARG A 779 -43.33 -7.51 -6.91
C ARG A 779 -42.57 -8.80 -6.64
N VAL A 780 -43.23 -9.70 -5.91
CA VAL A 780 -42.65 -11.01 -5.59
C VAL A 780 -42.61 -11.88 -6.85
N PRO A 781 -41.50 -12.57 -7.15
CA PRO A 781 -41.43 -13.54 -8.23
C PRO A 781 -42.45 -14.67 -8.00
N THR A 782 -43.19 -15.07 -9.04
CA THR A 782 -44.18 -16.15 -8.96
C THR A 782 -43.57 -17.44 -9.47
N PRO A 783 -43.63 -18.54 -8.68
CA PRO A 783 -43.16 -19.85 -9.13
C PRO A 783 -43.85 -20.31 -10.41
N ILE A 784 -43.12 -21.04 -11.25
CA ILE A 784 -43.66 -21.71 -12.44
C ILE A 784 -43.61 -23.21 -12.26
N VAL A 785 -44.52 -23.92 -12.95
CA VAL A 785 -44.44 -25.39 -13.09
C VAL A 785 -43.61 -25.63 -14.39
N TRP A 786 -42.48 -26.28 -14.23
CA TRP A 786 -41.62 -26.64 -15.35
C TRP A 786 -41.60 -28.14 -15.52
N GLU A 787 -42.13 -28.62 -16.63
CA GLU A 787 -42.00 -30.03 -17.06
C GLU A 787 -40.81 -30.11 -18.03
N GLU A 788 -39.77 -30.87 -17.66
CA GLU A 788 -38.65 -31.11 -18.56
C GLU A 788 -39.19 -31.86 -19.77
N ASP A 789 -39.03 -31.29 -20.97
CA ASP A 789 -39.35 -31.94 -22.22
C ASP A 789 -38.28 -33.05 -22.46
N VAL A 790 -38.50 -34.24 -21.89
CA VAL A 790 -37.60 -35.40 -21.96
C VAL A 790 -37.27 -35.79 -23.39
N LYS A 791 -38.10 -35.35 -24.40
CA LYS A 791 -37.87 -35.56 -25.82
C LYS A 791 -36.73 -34.75 -26.41
N ALA A 792 -36.29 -33.66 -25.75
CA ALA A 792 -35.18 -32.83 -26.25
C ALA A 792 -33.79 -33.35 -25.84
N LEU A 793 -33.71 -34.31 -24.93
CA LEU A 793 -32.47 -34.98 -24.51
C LEU A 793 -32.13 -36.22 -25.30
N ALA A 794 -33.05 -36.73 -26.15
CA ALA A 794 -32.72 -37.77 -27.11
C ALA A 794 -31.91 -37.14 -28.26
N LYS A 795 -30.59 -37.26 -28.19
CA LYS A 795 -29.74 -37.04 -29.37
C LYS A 795 -30.30 -37.93 -30.49
N PRO A 796 -30.41 -37.45 -31.76
CA PRO A 796 -30.70 -38.34 -32.85
C PRO A 796 -29.59 -39.39 -32.87
N ASP A 797 -30.00 -40.68 -32.80
CA ASP A 797 -29.13 -41.82 -32.99
C ASP A 797 -28.27 -41.59 -34.26
N ALA A 798 -26.97 -41.69 -34.10
CA ALA A 798 -26.03 -41.74 -35.19
C ALA A 798 -26.48 -42.92 -36.08
N ALA A 799 -26.89 -42.56 -37.30
CA ALA A 799 -27.16 -43.57 -38.31
C ALA A 799 -25.96 -44.49 -38.49
N ASP A 800 -26.26 -45.77 -38.52
CA ASP A 800 -25.35 -46.87 -38.84
C ASP A 800 -24.35 -46.48 -39.94
N GLU A 801 -23.09 -46.32 -39.60
CA GLU A 801 -22.00 -46.55 -40.53
C GLU A 801 -21.44 -47.96 -40.30
N ALA A 802 -21.61 -48.75 -41.34
CA ALA A 802 -21.12 -50.14 -41.48
C ALA A 802 -19.60 -50.22 -41.24
N PRO A 803 -19.07 -51.36 -40.72
CA PRO A 803 -17.66 -51.51 -40.41
C PRO A 803 -16.86 -51.69 -41.71
N GLY A 804 -16.12 -50.67 -42.12
CA GLY A 804 -15.05 -50.71 -43.11
C GLY A 804 -13.78 -51.25 -42.52
N GLY A 805 -13.24 -52.30 -43.19
CA GLY A 805 -12.21 -53.23 -42.77
C GLY A 805 -10.87 -52.61 -42.32
N LEU A 806 -10.22 -53.35 -41.49
CA LEU A 806 -8.80 -53.36 -41.16
C LEU A 806 -7.93 -53.41 -42.42
N THR A 807 -7.02 -52.50 -42.59
CA THR A 807 -5.76 -52.75 -43.26
C THR A 807 -4.61 -52.25 -42.42
N ALA A 808 -3.76 -53.16 -42.00
CA ALA A 808 -2.46 -52.91 -41.40
C ALA A 808 -1.50 -52.31 -42.43
N HIS A 809 -0.73 -51.29 -42.03
CA HIS A 809 0.70 -51.17 -42.29
C HIS A 809 1.31 -50.24 -41.25
#